data_73bc493011b8edb60ef492b65a8c2728
#
_entry.id   73bc493011b8edb60ef492b65a8c2728
#
_cell.length_a   1.000
_cell.length_b   1.000
_cell.length_c   1.000
_cell.angle_alpha   90.00
_cell.angle_beta   90.00
_cell.angle_gamma   90.00
#
_symmetry.space_group_name_H-M   'P 1'
#
loop_
_entity.id
_entity.type
_entity.pdbx_description
1 polymer ?
#
loop_
_entity_poly.entity_id
_entity_poly.type
_entity_poly.pdbx_seq_one_letter_code
_entity_poly.pdbx_strand_id
1 'polypeptide(L)'
;MNIQLSAVHHHTAFLSYMQEHNPDTFVAYQELQTADITGIRLSQILIDTAIVVESYLQDYISDSIGFSSIKSALQKEQLVIRAKADFTKKALIRRRGKTLGEEIINDIDSVFSELFHALSIDKTNDKELDFSAIVIALMSQEQEQKSLLDKAEILYFSMREQNMISDWMSEFTGKKLDFDHLEHAIVSDNDGIKTYDAHHHRKRDGFALTDRRGTRREVTKQIDYCMICHEREKDSCSKGIHEKDGLIKKNPLGVETKGCPLDEKISEMHYLRREGYPLAALAMVMLDNPMCAGTGHRICNDCMKGCIFQKQEPVNIPKIETSVLTDILSLKDGLELYALLMEWNPLNVKRPYTLPYNGNKVLVVGLGPAGYTLSHYLLNEGFAVVAVEGLKIESALDIYDLKKGDPLPSFKDTIERELDERIISGFGGVSEYGITSRWDKNFLTILQLLLERRKNFKILDGVRFGGTLTIEDAWKLGFTHVALATGAGRPTLIRMKNNFSRGLRKASDFLMALQLTGAARMDSMANLQVSLPAIVIGGGLTAVDTATETLAYYPIQVEKFYLHAKTMLQEIPDYFEVTYDAEEKVIAQTFFEHGKIIHEVRNEAKRTNQIPNFLPYLKEWGGVTLIYRKQLKQSPAYKLNHEEVNEALEEGISIYEELSPIECMLDSNGAIEAVKFEHTSDEKKGSIHVLTAKTVFVAAGTSPNTTYEKEYPQTFRLMDSGYYQPYTVIR
;
A
#
# COMPACT_ATOMS: atom_id res chain seq x y z
N MET A 1 -29.14 -4.74 -12.19
CA MET A 1 -28.32 -3.77 -12.94
C MET A 1 -28.00 -4.32 -14.32
N ASN A 2 -28.36 -3.63 -15.42
CA ASN A 2 -28.01 -4.10 -16.76
C ASN A 2 -26.62 -3.57 -17.18
N ILE A 3 -25.58 -3.82 -16.37
CA ILE A 3 -24.17 -3.58 -16.74
C ILE A 3 -23.70 -4.56 -17.83
N GLN A 4 -24.52 -5.52 -18.20
CA GLN A 4 -24.24 -6.49 -19.27
C GLN A 4 -24.30 -5.91 -20.70
N LEU A 5 -24.50 -4.60 -20.84
CA LEU A 5 -24.30 -3.92 -22.12
C LEU A 5 -22.82 -4.00 -22.49
N SER A 6 -22.50 -4.27 -23.75
CA SER A 6 -21.09 -4.26 -24.20
C SER A 6 -20.48 -2.87 -23.96
N ALA A 7 -19.18 -2.81 -23.68
CA ALA A 7 -18.44 -1.56 -23.50
C ALA A 7 -18.62 -0.55 -24.65
N VAL A 8 -18.80 -1.05 -25.89
CA VAL A 8 -19.15 -0.24 -27.08
C VAL A 8 -20.52 0.39 -26.92
N HIS A 9 -21.49 -0.36 -26.40
CA HIS A 9 -22.85 0.15 -26.20
C HIS A 9 -22.89 1.26 -25.12
N HIS A 10 -22.17 1.03 -24.01
CA HIS A 10 -22.01 2.07 -22.98
C HIS A 10 -21.36 3.33 -23.55
N HIS A 11 -20.34 3.20 -24.40
CA HIS A 11 -19.71 4.36 -25.00
C HIS A 11 -20.64 5.16 -25.92
N THR A 12 -21.40 4.46 -26.76
CA THR A 12 -22.40 5.12 -27.64
C THR A 12 -23.48 5.83 -26.85
N ALA A 13 -24.02 5.17 -25.82
CA ALA A 13 -25.04 5.76 -24.93
C ALA A 13 -24.49 6.97 -24.16
N PHE A 14 -23.25 6.87 -23.67
CA PHE A 14 -22.57 7.97 -22.99
C PHE A 14 -22.36 9.20 -23.89
N LEU A 15 -21.95 9.01 -25.14
CA LEU A 15 -21.78 10.13 -26.08
C LEU A 15 -23.12 10.82 -26.36
N SER A 16 -24.22 10.05 -26.52
CA SER A 16 -25.55 10.61 -26.67
C SER A 16 -26.02 11.37 -25.43
N TYR A 17 -25.80 10.80 -24.24
CA TYR A 17 -26.04 11.45 -22.95
C TYR A 17 -25.29 12.77 -22.81
N MET A 18 -23.99 12.75 -23.10
CA MET A 18 -23.14 13.96 -23.04
C MET A 18 -23.63 15.03 -24.01
N GLN A 19 -23.98 14.67 -25.25
CA GLN A 19 -24.45 15.60 -26.23
C GLN A 19 -25.79 16.26 -25.81
N GLU A 20 -26.68 15.50 -25.16
CA GLU A 20 -27.97 16.00 -24.70
C GLU A 20 -27.87 16.89 -23.46
N HIS A 21 -27.09 16.47 -22.46
CA HIS A 21 -27.06 17.10 -21.13
C HIS A 21 -25.89 18.07 -20.92
N ASN A 22 -24.79 17.93 -21.68
CA ASN A 22 -23.57 18.73 -21.55
C ASN A 22 -22.95 19.03 -22.93
N PRO A 23 -23.65 19.78 -23.80
CA PRO A 23 -23.23 19.98 -25.19
C PRO A 23 -21.87 20.66 -25.33
N ASP A 24 -21.50 21.59 -24.44
CA ASP A 24 -20.19 22.25 -24.46
C ASP A 24 -19.07 21.27 -24.15
N THR A 25 -19.26 20.40 -23.16
CA THR A 25 -18.29 19.33 -22.83
C THR A 25 -18.19 18.33 -23.97
N PHE A 26 -19.32 18.00 -24.65
CA PHE A 26 -19.30 17.11 -25.80
C PHE A 26 -18.45 17.67 -26.96
N VAL A 27 -18.60 18.97 -27.28
CA VAL A 27 -17.78 19.62 -28.31
C VAL A 27 -16.30 19.58 -27.94
N ALA A 28 -15.97 19.93 -26.70
CA ALA A 28 -14.59 19.89 -26.21
C ALA A 28 -14.00 18.46 -26.22
N TYR A 29 -14.83 17.44 -25.87
CA TYR A 29 -14.44 16.04 -25.96
C TYR A 29 -14.11 15.60 -27.39
N GLN A 30 -14.89 16.07 -28.37
CA GLN A 30 -14.62 15.79 -29.79
C GLN A 30 -13.31 16.45 -30.28
N GLU A 31 -12.94 17.61 -29.74
CA GLU A 31 -11.67 18.25 -30.04
C GLU A 31 -10.47 17.35 -29.66
N LEU A 32 -10.55 16.59 -28.54
CA LEU A 32 -9.51 15.64 -28.13
C LEU A 32 -9.30 14.47 -29.10
N GLN A 33 -10.31 14.14 -29.92
CA GLN A 33 -10.20 13.08 -30.91
C GLN A 33 -9.41 13.52 -32.16
N THR A 34 -9.37 14.81 -32.43
CA THR A 34 -8.84 15.37 -33.67
C THR A 34 -7.62 16.26 -33.51
N ALA A 35 -7.39 16.78 -32.30
CA ALA A 35 -6.31 17.72 -31.98
C ALA A 35 -5.41 17.17 -30.86
N ASP A 36 -4.14 17.54 -30.86
CA ASP A 36 -3.19 17.24 -29.79
C ASP A 36 -3.26 18.35 -28.72
N ILE A 37 -4.23 18.24 -27.83
CA ILE A 37 -4.48 19.20 -26.75
C ILE A 37 -3.65 18.78 -25.52
N THR A 38 -2.98 19.74 -24.90
CA THR A 38 -2.10 19.53 -23.73
C THR A 38 -2.33 20.60 -22.65
N GLY A 39 -1.65 20.46 -21.51
CA GLY A 39 -1.65 21.44 -20.42
C GLY A 39 -3.04 21.62 -19.78
N ILE A 40 -3.31 22.84 -19.30
CA ILE A 40 -4.53 23.17 -18.54
C ILE A 40 -5.81 22.84 -19.33
N ARG A 41 -5.80 23.05 -20.65
CA ARG A 41 -6.98 22.77 -21.48
C ARG A 41 -7.32 21.27 -21.49
N LEU A 42 -6.30 20.42 -21.58
CA LEU A 42 -6.51 18.95 -21.49
C LEU A 42 -7.10 18.58 -20.12
N SER A 43 -6.48 19.07 -19.04
CA SER A 43 -6.95 18.80 -17.66
C SER A 43 -8.41 19.23 -17.48
N GLN A 44 -8.78 20.41 -17.96
CA GLN A 44 -10.16 20.89 -17.86
C GLN A 44 -11.15 20.00 -18.60
N ILE A 45 -10.85 19.61 -19.86
CA ILE A 45 -11.74 18.73 -20.65
C ILE A 45 -11.87 17.37 -19.96
N LEU A 46 -10.78 16.81 -19.43
CA LEU A 46 -10.82 15.53 -18.71
C LEU A 46 -11.64 15.62 -17.41
N ILE A 47 -11.50 16.70 -16.63
CA ILE A 47 -12.29 16.95 -15.42
C ILE A 47 -13.78 17.06 -15.75
N ASP A 48 -14.15 17.90 -16.73
CA ASP A 48 -15.54 18.10 -17.13
C ASP A 48 -16.14 16.78 -17.66
N THR A 49 -15.38 16.02 -18.45
CA THR A 49 -15.80 14.71 -18.95
C THR A 49 -15.98 13.72 -17.80
N ALA A 50 -15.07 13.69 -16.79
CA ALA A 50 -15.19 12.80 -15.64
C ALA A 50 -16.45 13.08 -14.81
N ILE A 51 -16.82 14.34 -14.64
CA ILE A 51 -18.06 14.75 -13.96
C ILE A 51 -19.28 14.22 -14.74
N VAL A 52 -19.26 14.30 -16.08
CA VAL A 52 -20.34 13.74 -16.91
C VAL A 52 -20.38 12.21 -16.82
N VAL A 53 -19.20 11.54 -16.73
CA VAL A 53 -19.14 10.07 -16.49
C VAL A 53 -19.82 9.70 -15.17
N GLU A 54 -19.55 10.43 -14.09
CA GLU A 54 -20.21 10.19 -12.80
C GLU A 54 -21.72 10.38 -12.92
N SER A 55 -22.16 11.47 -13.55
CA SER A 55 -23.59 11.75 -13.74
C SER A 55 -24.29 10.66 -14.58
N TYR A 56 -23.64 10.21 -15.66
CA TYR A 56 -24.14 9.13 -16.50
C TYR A 56 -24.23 7.80 -15.75
N LEU A 57 -23.20 7.46 -14.98
CA LEU A 57 -23.15 6.18 -14.26
C LEU A 57 -24.04 6.18 -13.00
N GLN A 58 -24.44 7.34 -12.48
CA GLN A 58 -25.26 7.43 -11.29
C GLN A 58 -26.59 6.67 -11.44
N ASP A 59 -27.19 6.67 -12.65
CA ASP A 59 -28.42 5.95 -12.95
C ASP A 59 -28.24 4.41 -12.98
N TYR A 60 -26.99 3.94 -13.08
CA TYR A 60 -26.67 2.51 -13.08
C TYR A 60 -26.28 1.99 -11.70
N ILE A 61 -26.06 2.85 -10.70
CA ILE A 61 -25.67 2.47 -9.35
C ILE A 61 -26.87 1.89 -8.62
N SER A 62 -26.80 0.60 -8.24
CA SER A 62 -27.86 -0.05 -7.49
C SER A 62 -27.89 0.39 -6.02
N ASP A 63 -26.73 0.69 -5.43
CA ASP A 63 -26.59 1.23 -4.07
C ASP A 63 -26.63 2.76 -4.07
N SER A 64 -27.74 3.34 -4.53
CA SER A 64 -27.93 4.80 -4.61
C SER A 64 -27.87 5.48 -3.22
N ILE A 65 -28.28 4.78 -2.16
CA ILE A 65 -28.22 5.28 -0.78
C ILE A 65 -26.76 5.36 -0.32
N GLY A 66 -25.98 4.31 -0.53
CA GLY A 66 -24.55 4.28 -0.23
C GLY A 66 -23.81 5.39 -0.97
N PHE A 67 -24.07 5.53 -2.29
CA PHE A 67 -23.44 6.57 -3.09
C PHE A 67 -23.81 7.99 -2.63
N SER A 68 -25.08 8.25 -2.34
CA SER A 68 -25.53 9.53 -1.78
C SER A 68 -24.90 9.81 -0.42
N SER A 69 -24.70 8.78 0.42
CA SER A 69 -24.01 8.90 1.70
C SER A 69 -22.54 9.31 1.52
N ILE A 70 -21.83 8.73 0.54
CA ILE A 70 -20.45 9.12 0.22
C ILE A 70 -20.42 10.59 -0.21
N LYS A 71 -21.27 11.01 -1.14
CA LYS A 71 -21.33 12.40 -1.62
C LYS A 71 -21.66 13.38 -0.49
N SER A 72 -22.63 13.06 0.35
CA SER A 72 -22.97 13.89 1.53
C SER A 72 -21.79 14.03 2.50
N ALA A 73 -21.07 12.94 2.74
CA ALA A 73 -19.90 13.00 3.61
C ALA A 73 -18.75 13.84 3.00
N LEU A 74 -18.54 13.81 1.69
CA LEU A 74 -17.58 14.68 1.02
C LEU A 74 -18.00 16.16 1.05
N GLN A 75 -19.29 16.45 0.89
CA GLN A 75 -19.81 17.81 1.05
C GLN A 75 -19.59 18.39 2.45
N LYS A 76 -19.68 17.54 3.51
CA LYS A 76 -19.32 17.95 4.86
C LYS A 76 -17.83 18.34 4.99
N GLU A 77 -16.95 17.58 4.34
CA GLU A 77 -15.52 17.93 4.30
C GLU A 77 -15.26 19.24 3.54
N GLN A 78 -16.04 19.55 2.51
CA GLN A 78 -15.95 20.84 1.81
C GLN A 78 -16.28 22.03 2.72
N LEU A 79 -17.20 21.88 3.68
CA LEU A 79 -17.46 22.92 4.67
C LEU A 79 -16.21 23.22 5.49
N VAL A 80 -15.46 22.19 5.90
CA VAL A 80 -14.22 22.36 6.66
C VAL A 80 -13.14 23.06 5.83
N ILE A 81 -13.00 22.70 4.55
CA ILE A 81 -12.07 23.37 3.62
C ILE A 81 -12.44 24.85 3.47
N ARG A 82 -13.70 25.16 3.25
CA ARG A 82 -14.19 26.54 3.13
C ARG A 82 -13.97 27.35 4.40
N ALA A 83 -14.32 26.79 5.57
CA ALA A 83 -14.08 27.43 6.87
C ALA A 83 -12.59 27.75 7.08
N LYS A 84 -11.70 26.81 6.70
CA LYS A 84 -10.25 27.05 6.72
C LYS A 84 -9.84 28.20 5.79
N ALA A 85 -10.29 28.18 4.54
CA ALA A 85 -9.89 29.17 3.54
C ALA A 85 -10.44 30.57 3.84
N ASP A 86 -11.71 30.65 4.18
CA ASP A 86 -12.45 31.91 4.27
C ASP A 86 -12.41 32.54 5.65
N PHE A 87 -12.28 31.74 6.70
CA PHE A 87 -12.31 32.23 8.09
C PHE A 87 -10.96 32.03 8.79
N THR A 88 -10.53 30.80 9.07
CA THR A 88 -9.40 30.55 9.99
C THR A 88 -8.07 31.08 9.45
N LYS A 89 -7.76 30.93 8.16
CA LYS A 89 -6.55 31.51 7.57
C LYS A 89 -6.55 33.03 7.66
N LYS A 90 -7.67 33.68 7.43
CA LYS A 90 -7.81 35.15 7.54
C LYS A 90 -7.70 35.60 8.99
N ALA A 91 -8.29 34.86 9.93
CA ALA A 91 -8.19 35.14 11.36
C ALA A 91 -6.74 35.01 11.86
N LEU A 92 -6.03 33.96 11.45
CA LEU A 92 -4.60 33.78 11.76
C LEU A 92 -3.72 34.93 11.27
N ILE A 93 -4.02 35.48 10.08
CA ILE A 93 -3.31 36.65 9.55
C ILE A 93 -3.63 37.92 10.37
N ARG A 94 -4.91 38.16 10.71
CA ARG A 94 -5.33 39.34 11.51
C ARG A 94 -4.73 39.38 12.90
N ARG A 95 -4.60 38.19 13.55
CA ARG A 95 -4.07 38.07 14.92
C ARG A 95 -2.60 37.64 14.99
N ARG A 96 -1.86 37.73 13.89
CA ARG A 96 -0.45 37.30 13.87
C ARG A 96 0.36 38.06 14.92
N GLY A 97 0.98 37.30 15.84
CA GLY A 97 1.79 37.86 16.95
C GLY A 97 1.00 38.47 18.11
N LYS A 98 -0.32 38.29 18.17
CA LYS A 98 -1.16 38.72 19.26
C LYS A 98 -1.61 37.50 20.09
N THR A 99 -1.66 37.68 21.43
CA THR A 99 -2.27 36.72 22.38
C THR A 99 -3.66 37.18 22.77
N LEU A 100 -4.52 36.27 23.19
CA LEU A 100 -5.89 36.62 23.64
C LEU A 100 -5.92 37.38 24.97
N GLY A 101 -4.94 37.13 25.85
CA GLY A 101 -4.94 37.73 27.20
C GLY A 101 -6.22 37.41 27.97
N GLU A 102 -6.93 38.46 28.42
CA GLU A 102 -8.20 38.34 29.16
C GLU A 102 -9.40 37.89 28.31
N GLU A 103 -9.30 37.92 26.97
CA GLU A 103 -10.37 37.47 26.08
C GLU A 103 -10.51 35.94 25.99
N ILE A 104 -9.64 35.18 26.65
CA ILE A 104 -9.62 33.73 26.55
C ILE A 104 -10.92 33.10 27.09
N ILE A 105 -11.55 32.25 26.29
CA ILE A 105 -12.74 31.49 26.66
C ILE A 105 -12.30 30.22 27.38
N ASN A 106 -12.71 30.05 28.64
CA ASN A 106 -12.42 28.85 29.42
C ASN A 106 -13.52 27.78 29.26
N ASP A 107 -14.76 28.17 29.14
CA ASP A 107 -15.89 27.25 28.92
C ASP A 107 -16.24 27.17 27.43
N ILE A 108 -15.47 26.37 26.74
CA ILE A 108 -15.57 26.14 25.28
C ILE A 108 -16.96 25.57 24.92
N ASP A 109 -17.44 24.57 25.66
CA ASP A 109 -18.68 23.86 25.33
C ASP A 109 -19.92 24.74 25.54
N SER A 110 -19.90 25.66 26.50
CA SER A 110 -20.97 26.66 26.72
C SER A 110 -21.07 27.60 25.50
N VAL A 111 -19.94 28.10 25.00
CA VAL A 111 -19.92 29.01 23.84
C VAL A 111 -20.33 28.29 22.56
N PHE A 112 -19.91 27.05 22.38
CA PHE A 112 -20.43 26.23 21.28
C PHE A 112 -21.95 26.10 21.35
N SER A 113 -22.50 25.78 22.51
CA SER A 113 -23.94 25.61 22.71
C SER A 113 -24.73 26.89 22.41
N GLU A 114 -24.19 28.06 22.83
CA GLU A 114 -24.77 29.36 22.53
C GLU A 114 -24.80 29.62 21.00
N LEU A 115 -23.69 29.37 20.30
CA LEU A 115 -23.59 29.58 18.86
C LEU A 115 -24.54 28.62 18.09
N PHE A 116 -24.64 27.36 18.48
CA PHE A 116 -25.61 26.41 17.93
C PHE A 116 -27.06 26.90 18.10
N HIS A 117 -27.40 27.36 19.30
CA HIS A 117 -28.73 27.86 19.61
C HIS A 117 -29.08 29.09 18.76
N ALA A 118 -28.13 30.02 18.64
CA ALA A 118 -28.32 31.25 17.85
C ALA A 118 -28.53 31.00 16.38
N LEU A 119 -27.95 29.91 15.84
CA LEU A 119 -28.01 29.59 14.40
C LEU A 119 -28.97 28.45 14.05
N SER A 120 -29.58 27.79 15.05
CA SER A 120 -30.42 26.61 14.84
C SER A 120 -29.75 25.49 14.03
N ILE A 121 -28.46 25.24 14.29
CA ILE A 121 -27.64 24.19 13.64
C ILE A 121 -27.63 22.96 14.55
N ASP A 122 -27.75 21.77 13.93
CA ASP A 122 -27.62 20.49 14.65
C ASP A 122 -26.16 20.17 14.96
N LYS A 123 -25.91 19.77 16.22
CA LYS A 123 -24.60 19.35 16.68
C LYS A 123 -24.26 17.94 16.18
N THR A 124 -23.04 17.75 15.75
CA THR A 124 -22.49 16.43 15.38
C THR A 124 -21.52 15.92 16.45
N ASN A 125 -20.86 14.78 16.19
CA ASN A 125 -19.76 14.28 17.02
C ASN A 125 -18.38 14.78 16.55
N ASP A 126 -18.33 15.65 15.52
CA ASP A 126 -17.12 16.21 14.93
C ASP A 126 -17.05 17.70 15.22
N LYS A 127 -16.27 18.08 16.24
CA LYS A 127 -16.12 19.48 16.69
C LYS A 127 -15.57 20.40 15.59
N GLU A 128 -14.71 19.92 14.70
CA GLU A 128 -14.18 20.76 13.59
C GLU A 128 -15.24 21.01 12.53
N LEU A 129 -16.04 20.00 12.18
CA LEU A 129 -17.18 20.16 11.29
C LEU A 129 -18.22 21.11 11.89
N ASP A 130 -18.54 20.95 13.17
CA ASP A 130 -19.47 21.80 13.92
C ASP A 130 -19.01 23.27 13.88
N PHE A 131 -17.75 23.52 14.22
CA PHE A 131 -17.17 24.85 14.12
C PHE A 131 -17.23 25.41 12.70
N SER A 132 -16.92 24.58 11.71
CA SER A 132 -16.96 24.97 10.30
C SER A 132 -18.37 25.35 9.84
N ALA A 133 -19.39 24.59 10.25
CA ALA A 133 -20.77 24.89 9.95
C ALA A 133 -21.21 26.23 10.57
N ILE A 134 -20.83 26.47 11.85
CA ILE A 134 -21.09 27.74 12.56
C ILE A 134 -20.48 28.92 11.79
N VAL A 135 -19.19 28.89 11.48
CA VAL A 135 -18.51 30.04 10.85
C VAL A 135 -19.01 30.30 9.45
N ILE A 136 -19.30 29.28 8.66
CA ILE A 136 -19.88 29.44 7.31
C ILE A 136 -21.28 30.04 7.38
N ALA A 137 -22.11 29.61 8.31
CA ALA A 137 -23.44 30.20 8.52
C ALA A 137 -23.36 31.67 8.95
N LEU A 138 -22.47 32.02 9.90
CA LEU A 138 -22.24 33.39 10.33
C LEU A 138 -21.74 34.29 9.20
N MET A 139 -20.82 33.78 8.37
CA MET A 139 -20.28 34.53 7.23
C MET A 139 -21.33 34.81 6.14
N SER A 140 -22.32 33.96 6.00
CA SER A 140 -23.43 34.23 5.05
C SER A 140 -24.33 35.43 5.46
N GLN A 141 -24.22 35.86 6.72
CA GLN A 141 -24.99 36.96 7.32
C GLN A 141 -24.07 37.95 8.05
N GLU A 142 -22.86 38.19 7.54
CA GLU A 142 -21.75 38.89 8.22
C GLU A 142 -22.16 40.29 8.75
N GLN A 143 -22.98 41.03 8.03
CA GLN A 143 -23.41 42.39 8.46
C GLN A 143 -24.33 42.36 9.71
N GLU A 144 -25.17 41.32 9.84
CA GLU A 144 -26.13 41.18 10.92
C GLU A 144 -25.54 40.45 12.13
N GLN A 145 -24.54 39.58 11.94
CA GLN A 145 -24.02 38.66 12.93
C GLN A 145 -22.55 38.88 13.28
N LYS A 146 -22.00 40.09 13.06
CA LYS A 146 -20.60 40.41 13.29
C LYS A 146 -20.14 40.06 14.72
N SER A 147 -20.95 40.34 15.75
CA SER A 147 -20.62 40.02 17.13
C SER A 147 -20.43 38.53 17.39
N LEU A 148 -21.26 37.68 16.78
CA LEU A 148 -21.13 36.22 16.89
C LEU A 148 -19.94 35.70 16.09
N LEU A 149 -19.59 36.33 14.96
CA LEU A 149 -18.40 36.00 14.20
C LEU A 149 -17.11 36.33 14.95
N ASP A 150 -17.07 37.52 15.64
CA ASP A 150 -15.95 37.90 16.51
C ASP A 150 -15.82 36.90 17.69
N LYS A 151 -16.94 36.48 18.25
CA LYS A 151 -16.98 35.45 19.31
C LYS A 151 -16.47 34.10 18.84
N ALA A 152 -16.83 33.66 17.61
CA ALA A 152 -16.32 32.45 17.01
C ALA A 152 -14.81 32.54 16.75
N GLU A 153 -14.28 33.73 16.39
CA GLU A 153 -12.83 33.95 16.23
C GLU A 153 -12.12 33.81 17.61
N ILE A 154 -12.63 34.37 18.66
CA ILE A 154 -12.06 34.23 20.01
C ILE A 154 -12.14 32.77 20.47
N LEU A 155 -13.24 32.07 20.21
CA LEU A 155 -13.41 30.65 20.50
C LEU A 155 -12.33 29.79 19.81
N TYR A 156 -12.09 30.02 18.51
CA TYR A 156 -11.04 29.31 17.74
C TYR A 156 -9.66 29.51 18.39
N PHE A 157 -9.27 30.74 18.67
CA PHE A 157 -7.99 31.03 19.30
C PHE A 157 -7.88 30.52 20.73
N SER A 158 -8.97 30.51 21.51
CA SER A 158 -9.00 29.91 22.84
C SER A 158 -8.74 28.42 22.80
N MET A 159 -9.38 27.70 21.87
CA MET A 159 -9.15 26.28 21.66
C MET A 159 -7.70 26.01 21.20
N ARG A 160 -7.15 26.89 20.38
CA ARG A 160 -5.77 26.80 19.89
C ARG A 160 -4.75 27.00 21.00
N GLU A 161 -4.88 28.03 21.81
CA GLU A 161 -3.99 28.31 22.97
C GLU A 161 -4.07 27.20 24.02
N GLN A 162 -5.21 26.53 24.17
CA GLN A 162 -5.41 25.38 25.06
C GLN A 162 -4.96 24.04 24.40
N ASN A 163 -4.38 24.07 23.23
CA ASN A 163 -3.94 22.89 22.46
C ASN A 163 -5.04 21.84 22.20
N MET A 164 -6.29 22.28 22.05
CA MET A 164 -7.45 21.40 21.85
C MET A 164 -7.70 21.04 20.38
N ILE A 165 -7.07 21.72 19.42
CA ILE A 165 -7.35 21.64 18.00
C ILE A 165 -6.09 21.32 17.16
N SER A 166 -5.04 20.79 17.80
CA SER A 166 -3.78 20.46 17.10
C SER A 166 -3.93 19.43 15.99
N ASP A 167 -4.97 18.62 16.04
CA ASP A 167 -5.35 17.62 15.03
C ASP A 167 -6.29 18.15 13.94
N TRP A 168 -6.78 19.38 14.07
CA TRP A 168 -7.69 19.98 13.08
C TRP A 168 -6.99 20.24 11.75
N MET A 169 -7.76 20.18 10.67
CA MET A 169 -7.27 20.51 9.34
C MET A 169 -6.77 21.96 9.22
N SER A 170 -7.40 22.87 9.96
CA SER A 170 -7.00 24.28 9.99
C SER A 170 -5.59 24.50 10.53
N GLU A 171 -5.11 23.64 11.42
CA GLU A 171 -3.75 23.68 12.00
C GLU A 171 -2.73 22.84 11.22
N PHE A 172 -3.20 22.05 10.27
CA PHE A 172 -2.31 21.17 9.51
C PHE A 172 -1.36 21.97 8.60
N THR A 173 -0.08 21.75 8.80
CA THR A 173 1.02 22.23 7.95
C THR A 173 2.01 21.11 7.77
N GLY A 174 2.54 20.94 6.55
CA GLY A 174 3.60 19.94 6.31
C GLY A 174 4.83 20.24 7.17
N LYS A 175 5.33 19.25 7.88
CA LYS A 175 6.53 19.37 8.70
C LYS A 175 7.76 19.58 7.82
N LYS A 176 8.73 20.35 8.29
CA LYS A 176 10.00 20.52 7.60
C LYS A 176 10.76 19.20 7.61
N LEU A 177 11.30 18.80 6.44
CA LEU A 177 12.13 17.61 6.32
C LEU A 177 13.57 17.93 6.70
N ASP A 178 14.15 17.07 7.52
CA ASP A 178 15.59 16.98 7.73
C ASP A 178 16.07 15.66 7.10
N PHE A 179 16.69 15.74 5.93
CA PHE A 179 17.13 14.57 5.17
C PHE A 179 18.26 13.77 5.84
N ASP A 180 18.95 14.36 6.82
CA ASP A 180 19.94 13.67 7.62
C ASP A 180 19.33 12.90 8.79
N HIS A 181 18.08 13.25 9.19
CA HIS A 181 17.34 12.70 10.33
C HIS A 181 15.86 12.54 9.99
N LEU A 182 15.56 11.67 8.99
CA LEU A 182 14.18 11.30 8.64
C LEU A 182 13.62 10.21 9.56
N GLU A 183 14.51 9.51 10.27
CA GLU A 183 14.12 8.56 11.31
C GLU A 183 13.73 9.29 12.61
N HIS A 184 12.63 8.86 13.19
CA HIS A 184 12.18 9.31 14.51
C HIS A 184 12.61 8.30 15.58
N ALA A 185 13.93 8.18 15.82
CA ALA A 185 14.49 7.10 16.60
C ALA A 185 15.35 7.59 17.78
N ILE A 186 15.38 6.77 18.84
CA ILE A 186 16.41 6.83 19.88
C ILE A 186 17.65 6.16 19.33
N VAL A 187 18.75 6.88 19.32
CA VAL A 187 20.03 6.34 18.88
C VAL A 187 20.90 6.06 20.10
N SER A 188 21.43 4.84 20.20
CA SER A 188 22.34 4.43 21.29
C SER A 188 23.55 3.71 20.73
N ASP A 189 24.61 3.62 21.53
CA ASP A 189 25.79 2.80 21.24
C ASP A 189 25.78 1.59 22.19
N ASN A 190 25.66 0.40 21.62
CA ASN A 190 25.70 -0.86 22.34
C ASN A 190 26.98 -1.59 21.98
N ASP A 191 27.96 -1.60 22.89
CA ASP A 191 29.27 -2.26 22.70
C ASP A 191 29.98 -1.83 21.40
N GLY A 192 29.90 -0.55 21.07
CA GLY A 192 30.50 0.02 19.87
C GLY A 192 29.64 -0.12 18.61
N ILE A 193 28.43 -0.64 18.71
CA ILE A 193 27.44 -0.74 17.61
C ILE A 193 26.40 0.34 17.76
N LYS A 194 26.23 1.18 16.75
CA LYS A 194 25.16 2.16 16.72
C LYS A 194 23.82 1.48 16.43
N THR A 195 22.88 1.71 17.32
CA THR A 195 21.56 1.05 17.31
C THR A 195 20.45 2.08 17.32
N TYR A 196 19.32 1.70 16.71
CA TYR A 196 18.12 2.53 16.59
C TYR A 196 16.94 1.80 17.22
N ASP A 197 16.11 2.51 18.00
CA ASP A 197 14.85 2.05 18.58
C ASP A 197 13.81 3.18 18.54
N ALA A 198 12.52 2.89 18.64
CA ALA A 198 11.48 3.91 18.61
C ALA A 198 11.30 4.59 19.97
N HIS A 199 10.83 5.85 19.95
CA HIS A 199 10.37 6.55 21.16
C HIS A 199 9.08 5.94 21.73
N HIS A 200 8.21 5.42 20.85
CA HIS A 200 6.95 4.79 21.18
C HIS A 200 6.77 3.54 20.36
N HIS A 201 6.32 2.48 21.03
CA HIS A 201 6.02 1.22 20.35
C HIS A 201 4.52 1.07 20.15
N ARG A 202 4.13 0.63 18.96
CA ARG A 202 2.74 0.25 18.68
C ARG A 202 2.49 -1.20 19.10
N LYS A 203 1.24 -1.48 19.43
CA LYS A 203 0.78 -2.86 19.62
C LYS A 203 0.32 -3.41 18.28
N ARG A 204 0.85 -4.56 17.89
CA ARG A 204 0.40 -5.30 16.71
C ARG A 204 0.01 -6.71 17.10
N ASP A 205 -1.15 -7.15 16.63
CA ASP A 205 -1.60 -8.52 16.75
C ASP A 205 -1.83 -9.08 15.33
N GLY A 206 -1.21 -10.21 15.02
CA GLY A 206 -1.30 -10.84 13.71
C GLY A 206 -0.76 -9.97 12.56
N PHE A 207 -1.42 -10.06 11.41
CA PHE A 207 -1.00 -9.45 10.15
C PHE A 207 -1.81 -8.20 9.77
N ALA A 208 -2.42 -7.52 10.76
CA ALA A 208 -3.08 -6.24 10.54
C ALA A 208 -2.16 -5.23 9.83
N LEU A 209 -2.75 -4.39 8.98
CA LEU A 209 -1.99 -3.36 8.26
C LEU A 209 -1.32 -2.38 9.24
N THR A 210 -0.03 -2.15 9.05
CA THR A 210 0.73 -1.15 9.82
C THR A 210 0.51 0.25 9.26
N ASP A 211 0.51 0.43 7.95
CA ASP A 211 0.07 1.66 7.29
C ASP A 211 -1.45 1.61 7.07
N ARG A 212 -2.21 2.07 8.05
CA ARG A 212 -3.67 2.09 7.97
C ARG A 212 -4.15 3.07 6.91
N ARG A 213 -5.26 2.72 6.27
CA ARG A 213 -6.00 3.64 5.40
C ARG A 213 -6.38 4.90 6.21
N GLY A 214 -6.22 6.08 5.61
CA GLY A 214 -6.58 7.32 6.28
C GLY A 214 -8.09 7.45 6.49
N THR A 215 -8.48 8.07 7.60
CA THR A 215 -9.84 8.55 7.76
C THR A 215 -10.17 9.60 6.70
N ARG A 216 -11.45 9.84 6.44
CA ARG A 216 -11.88 10.84 5.46
C ARG A 216 -11.27 12.22 5.73
N ARG A 217 -11.23 12.64 7.01
CA ARG A 217 -10.63 13.91 7.42
C ARG A 217 -9.12 13.94 7.17
N GLU A 218 -8.38 12.87 7.44
CA GLU A 218 -6.94 12.80 7.15
C GLU A 218 -6.66 12.89 5.64
N VAL A 219 -7.48 12.24 4.82
CA VAL A 219 -7.39 12.33 3.36
C VAL A 219 -7.69 13.77 2.90
N THR A 220 -8.75 14.38 3.44
CA THR A 220 -9.12 15.77 3.11
C THR A 220 -8.03 16.77 3.50
N LYS A 221 -7.34 16.56 4.64
CA LYS A 221 -6.16 17.34 5.03
C LYS A 221 -5.07 17.32 3.95
N GLN A 222 -4.81 16.15 3.37
CA GLN A 222 -3.79 15.99 2.33
C GLN A 222 -4.23 16.64 1.00
N ILE A 223 -5.50 16.56 0.65
CA ILE A 223 -6.07 17.19 -0.54
C ILE A 223 -6.05 18.72 -0.42
N ASP A 224 -6.43 19.27 0.74
CA ASP A 224 -6.39 20.72 1.00
C ASP A 224 -4.94 21.25 1.03
N TYR A 225 -4.01 20.44 1.45
CA TYR A 225 -2.57 20.75 1.43
C TYR A 225 -2.00 20.75 0.01
N CYS A 226 -2.58 19.98 -0.92
CA CYS A 226 -2.15 19.91 -2.31
C CYS A 226 -2.30 21.25 -3.02
N MET A 227 -1.33 21.61 -3.84
CA MET A 227 -1.31 22.86 -4.61
C MET A 227 -2.14 22.82 -5.89
N ILE A 228 -2.76 21.68 -6.22
CA ILE A 228 -3.52 21.45 -7.47
C ILE A 228 -2.71 21.94 -8.68
N CYS A 229 -1.57 21.28 -8.92
CA CYS A 229 -0.50 21.79 -9.78
C CYS A 229 -0.86 21.89 -11.27
N HIS A 230 -1.87 21.14 -11.77
CA HIS A 230 -2.32 21.24 -13.18
C HIS A 230 -2.83 22.64 -13.52
N GLU A 231 -3.44 23.38 -12.58
CA GLU A 231 -3.86 24.77 -12.78
C GLU A 231 -2.69 25.72 -13.07
N ARG A 232 -1.46 25.28 -12.89
CA ARG A 232 -0.22 26.05 -13.03
C ARG A 232 0.77 25.44 -14.02
N GLU A 233 0.37 24.42 -14.75
CA GLU A 233 1.22 23.64 -15.67
C GLU A 233 2.51 23.11 -15.02
N LYS A 234 2.45 22.73 -13.73
CA LYS A 234 3.61 22.27 -12.95
C LYS A 234 3.33 20.96 -12.24
N ASP A 235 2.85 20.00 -12.95
CA ASP A 235 2.43 18.69 -12.46
C ASP A 235 3.63 17.79 -12.09
N SER A 236 4.44 18.24 -11.14
CA SER A 236 5.69 17.56 -10.79
C SER A 236 5.49 16.19 -10.14
N CYS A 237 4.38 15.96 -9.45
CA CYS A 237 4.07 14.65 -8.89
C CYS A 237 3.75 13.61 -9.98
N SER A 238 3.23 14.03 -11.12
CA SER A 238 3.02 13.22 -12.32
C SER A 238 4.32 13.10 -13.13
N LYS A 239 4.87 14.25 -13.57
CA LYS A 239 5.93 14.32 -14.60
C LYS A 239 7.36 14.45 -14.05
N GLY A 240 7.52 14.54 -12.74
CA GLY A 240 8.82 14.76 -12.10
C GLY A 240 9.27 16.22 -12.06
N ILE A 241 10.36 16.45 -11.34
CA ILE A 241 11.02 17.76 -11.24
C ILE A 241 12.25 17.74 -12.13
N HIS A 242 12.33 18.73 -13.04
CA HIS A 242 13.42 18.85 -13.98
C HIS A 242 14.34 20.03 -13.64
N GLU A 243 15.62 19.87 -13.94
CA GLU A 243 16.60 20.95 -13.98
C GLU A 243 16.43 21.78 -15.26
N LYS A 244 17.13 22.92 -15.35
CA LYS A 244 17.02 23.82 -16.52
C LYS A 244 17.47 23.18 -17.85
N ASP A 245 18.31 22.16 -17.78
CA ASP A 245 18.81 21.41 -18.93
C ASP A 245 17.91 20.21 -19.31
N GLY A 246 16.77 20.04 -18.62
CA GLY A 246 15.81 18.98 -18.86
C GLY A 246 16.11 17.67 -18.13
N LEU A 247 17.21 17.54 -17.42
CA LEU A 247 17.53 16.36 -16.62
C LEU A 247 16.63 16.27 -15.39
N ILE A 248 16.35 15.05 -14.95
CA ILE A 248 15.59 14.81 -13.71
C ILE A 248 16.43 15.24 -12.51
N LYS A 249 15.84 16.09 -11.68
CA LYS A 249 16.45 16.54 -10.45
C LYS A 249 16.59 15.40 -9.43
N LYS A 250 17.66 15.47 -8.62
CA LYS A 250 17.84 14.57 -7.48
C LYS A 250 17.56 15.31 -6.18
N ASN A 251 16.89 14.60 -5.24
CA ASN A 251 16.71 15.11 -3.89
C ASN A 251 18.03 15.02 -3.08
N PRO A 252 18.12 15.56 -1.86
CA PRO A 252 19.33 15.51 -1.03
C PRO A 252 19.86 14.09 -0.75
N LEU A 253 19.01 13.05 -0.81
CA LEU A 253 19.42 11.64 -0.67
C LEU A 253 19.98 11.03 -1.97
N GLY A 254 20.06 11.82 -3.06
CA GLY A 254 20.52 11.38 -4.37
C GLY A 254 19.48 10.56 -5.15
N VAL A 255 18.21 10.55 -4.72
CA VAL A 255 17.11 9.88 -5.40
C VAL A 255 16.51 10.80 -6.46
N GLU A 256 16.29 10.27 -7.66
CA GLU A 256 15.66 11.00 -8.76
C GLU A 256 14.18 11.28 -8.47
N THR A 257 13.74 12.52 -8.70
CA THR A 257 12.36 12.98 -8.48
C THR A 257 11.53 12.83 -9.78
N LYS A 258 11.43 11.58 -10.27
CA LYS A 258 10.82 11.25 -11.57
C LYS A 258 9.30 11.51 -11.65
N GLY A 259 8.63 11.55 -10.50
CA GLY A 259 7.16 11.58 -10.48
C GLY A 259 6.54 10.20 -10.72
N CYS A 260 5.25 10.19 -11.06
CA CYS A 260 4.52 8.97 -11.32
C CYS A 260 5.02 8.28 -12.61
N PRO A 261 5.41 6.99 -12.57
CA PRO A 261 5.86 6.28 -13.77
C PRO A 261 4.74 6.05 -14.81
N LEU A 262 3.49 6.30 -14.45
CA LEU A 262 2.32 6.19 -15.34
C LEU A 262 1.82 7.56 -15.83
N ASP A 263 2.44 8.66 -15.43
CA ASP A 263 1.98 10.04 -15.71
C ASP A 263 0.52 10.30 -15.29
N GLU A 264 0.08 9.69 -14.17
CA GLU A 264 -1.28 9.84 -13.65
C GLU A 264 -1.69 11.30 -13.49
N LYS A 265 -2.97 11.57 -13.75
CA LYS A 265 -3.61 12.89 -13.58
C LYS A 265 -3.93 13.13 -12.09
N ILE A 266 -2.85 13.18 -11.26
CA ILE A 266 -2.94 13.18 -9.80
C ILE A 266 -3.67 14.41 -9.28
N SER A 267 -3.33 15.60 -9.78
CA SER A 267 -3.93 16.82 -9.25
C SER A 267 -5.38 17.01 -9.73
N GLU A 268 -5.74 16.46 -10.90
CA GLU A 268 -7.12 16.37 -11.40
C GLU A 268 -7.96 15.44 -10.52
N MET A 269 -7.43 14.29 -10.16
CA MET A 269 -8.08 13.35 -9.23
C MET A 269 -8.30 14.01 -7.86
N HIS A 270 -7.30 14.73 -7.32
CA HIS A 270 -7.44 15.49 -6.07
C HIS A 270 -8.54 16.55 -6.17
N TYR A 271 -8.59 17.26 -7.29
CA TYR A 271 -9.61 18.27 -7.56
C TYR A 271 -11.01 17.63 -7.53
N LEU A 272 -11.23 16.58 -8.33
CA LEU A 272 -12.52 15.88 -8.40
C LEU A 272 -12.97 15.36 -7.02
N ARG A 273 -12.04 14.77 -6.26
CA ARG A 273 -12.32 14.27 -4.91
C ARG A 273 -12.69 15.41 -3.95
N ARG A 274 -12.00 16.55 -4.04
CA ARG A 274 -12.28 17.77 -3.26
C ARG A 274 -13.66 18.32 -3.55
N GLU A 275 -14.03 18.34 -4.83
CA GLU A 275 -15.32 18.87 -5.28
C GLU A 275 -16.49 17.88 -5.08
N GLY A 276 -16.24 16.70 -4.51
CA GLY A 276 -17.29 15.75 -4.13
C GLY A 276 -17.74 14.82 -5.26
N TYR A 277 -16.87 14.53 -6.21
CA TYR A 277 -17.11 13.61 -7.34
C TYR A 277 -16.30 12.30 -7.16
N PRO A 278 -16.74 11.35 -6.32
CA PRO A 278 -15.95 10.17 -5.98
C PRO A 278 -15.76 9.22 -7.16
N LEU A 279 -16.78 9.00 -7.99
CA LEU A 279 -16.68 8.09 -9.13
C LEU A 279 -15.90 8.72 -10.29
N ALA A 280 -16.04 10.03 -10.51
CA ALA A 280 -15.24 10.77 -11.45
C ALA A 280 -13.75 10.75 -11.07
N ALA A 281 -13.44 10.86 -9.78
CA ALA A 281 -12.07 10.74 -9.29
C ALA A 281 -11.49 9.35 -9.56
N LEU A 282 -12.27 8.26 -9.36
CA LEU A 282 -11.83 6.92 -9.69
C LEU A 282 -11.61 6.74 -11.20
N ALA A 283 -12.53 7.23 -12.04
CA ALA A 283 -12.37 7.19 -13.49
C ALA A 283 -11.09 7.93 -13.95
N MET A 284 -10.74 9.04 -13.27
CA MET A 284 -9.51 9.79 -13.53
C MET A 284 -8.24 8.99 -13.17
N VAL A 285 -8.21 8.31 -12.02
CA VAL A 285 -7.11 7.40 -11.65
C VAL A 285 -6.98 6.29 -12.69
N MET A 286 -8.10 5.66 -13.03
CA MET A 286 -8.13 4.50 -13.93
C MET A 286 -7.85 4.83 -15.39
N LEU A 287 -7.78 6.10 -15.77
CA LEU A 287 -7.30 6.53 -17.08
C LEU A 287 -5.85 6.05 -17.33
N ASP A 288 -4.99 6.27 -16.36
CA ASP A 288 -3.56 5.96 -16.45
C ASP A 288 -3.17 4.72 -15.64
N ASN A 289 -3.92 4.42 -14.56
CA ASN A 289 -3.69 3.29 -13.64
C ASN A 289 -4.95 2.43 -13.42
N PRO A 290 -5.39 1.67 -14.42
CA PRO A 290 -6.54 0.77 -14.27
C PRO A 290 -6.29 -0.35 -13.25
N MET A 291 -5.03 -0.57 -12.86
CA MET A 291 -4.61 -1.54 -11.83
C MET A 291 -4.36 -0.88 -10.46
N CYS A 292 -5.03 0.25 -10.15
CA CYS A 292 -4.81 0.98 -8.90
C CYS A 292 -5.06 0.13 -7.64
N ALA A 293 -5.92 -0.89 -7.70
CA ALA A 293 -6.03 -1.87 -6.62
C ALA A 293 -4.71 -2.64 -6.35
N GLY A 294 -3.84 -2.79 -7.36
CA GLY A 294 -2.53 -3.45 -7.24
C GLY A 294 -1.37 -2.51 -6.88
N THR A 295 -1.55 -1.22 -6.94
CA THR A 295 -0.50 -0.20 -6.72
C THR A 295 -0.82 0.74 -5.58
N GLY A 296 -2.07 0.81 -5.13
CA GLY A 296 -2.53 1.66 -4.04
C GLY A 296 -1.93 1.30 -2.68
N HIS A 297 -2.21 2.13 -1.69
CA HIS A 297 -1.79 1.95 -0.30
C HIS A 297 -0.28 1.73 -0.14
N ARG A 298 0.53 2.62 -0.71
CA ARG A 298 1.99 2.67 -0.58
C ARG A 298 2.82 1.54 -1.20
N ILE A 299 2.30 0.78 -2.13
CA ILE A 299 3.19 -0.08 -2.94
C ILE A 299 4.19 0.78 -3.72
N CYS A 300 3.70 1.87 -4.36
CA CYS A 300 4.52 2.87 -5.04
C CYS A 300 4.30 4.25 -4.40
N ASN A 301 5.37 5.03 -4.19
CA ASN A 301 5.34 6.39 -3.68
C ASN A 301 6.21 7.36 -4.49
N ASP A 302 6.51 7.07 -5.76
CA ASP A 302 7.35 7.93 -6.60
C ASP A 302 6.73 9.30 -6.87
N CYS A 303 5.40 9.38 -6.93
CA CYS A 303 4.65 10.63 -6.99
C CYS A 303 4.93 11.55 -5.78
N MET A 304 5.07 10.99 -4.56
CA MET A 304 5.44 11.76 -3.37
C MET A 304 6.84 12.36 -3.50
N LYS A 305 7.81 11.59 -4.04
CA LYS A 305 9.18 12.07 -4.30
C LYS A 305 9.19 13.19 -5.33
N GLY A 306 8.29 13.15 -6.33
CA GLY A 306 8.09 14.18 -7.34
C GLY A 306 7.23 15.36 -6.87
N CYS A 307 6.62 15.32 -5.69
CA CYS A 307 5.80 16.43 -5.19
C CYS A 307 6.60 17.73 -5.11
N ILE A 308 5.95 18.87 -5.41
CA ILE A 308 6.57 20.19 -5.34
C ILE A 308 7.09 20.54 -3.93
N PHE A 309 6.53 19.94 -2.89
CA PHE A 309 7.01 20.08 -1.52
C PHE A 309 8.27 19.24 -1.30
N GLN A 310 9.45 19.88 -1.50
CA GLN A 310 10.76 19.23 -1.39
C GLN A 310 11.49 19.56 -0.08
N LYS A 311 11.05 20.58 0.66
CA LYS A 311 11.64 21.02 1.93
C LYS A 311 10.76 20.70 3.14
N GLN A 312 9.61 20.14 2.89
CA GLN A 312 8.62 19.72 3.88
C GLN A 312 7.94 18.44 3.37
N GLU A 313 7.20 17.79 4.25
CA GLU A 313 6.48 16.56 3.92
C GLU A 313 5.69 16.71 2.61
N PRO A 314 5.83 15.78 1.67
CA PRO A 314 5.04 15.77 0.46
C PRO A 314 3.58 15.43 0.77
N VAL A 315 2.69 15.74 -0.16
CA VAL A 315 1.31 15.25 -0.11
C VAL A 315 1.32 13.73 -0.13
N ASN A 316 0.57 13.09 0.78
CA ASN A 316 0.45 11.63 0.81
C ASN A 316 -0.54 11.16 -0.27
N ILE A 317 -0.08 11.16 -1.51
CA ILE A 317 -0.85 10.84 -2.70
C ILE A 317 -1.38 9.38 -2.68
N PRO A 318 -0.56 8.36 -2.31
CA PRO A 318 -1.05 6.98 -2.25
C PRO A 318 -2.22 6.79 -1.28
N LYS A 319 -2.25 7.52 -0.17
CA LYS A 319 -3.38 7.49 0.78
C LYS A 319 -4.65 8.09 0.18
N ILE A 320 -4.52 9.15 -0.63
CA ILE A 320 -5.65 9.76 -1.33
C ILE A 320 -6.18 8.80 -2.41
N GLU A 321 -5.31 8.25 -3.26
CA GLU A 321 -5.67 7.28 -4.30
C GLU A 321 -6.40 6.07 -3.70
N THR A 322 -5.87 5.50 -2.61
CA THR A 322 -6.52 4.40 -1.89
C THR A 322 -7.91 4.78 -1.38
N SER A 323 -8.08 6.01 -0.87
CA SER A 323 -9.40 6.49 -0.43
C SER A 323 -10.38 6.64 -1.58
N VAL A 324 -9.93 7.12 -2.75
CA VAL A 324 -10.75 7.19 -3.97
C VAL A 324 -11.24 5.80 -4.39
N LEU A 325 -10.35 4.81 -4.41
CA LEU A 325 -10.67 3.42 -4.71
C LEU A 325 -11.66 2.85 -3.68
N THR A 326 -11.38 2.99 -2.39
CA THR A 326 -12.16 2.36 -1.32
C THR A 326 -13.52 3.03 -1.09
N ASP A 327 -13.70 4.31 -1.41
CA ASP A 327 -15.02 4.93 -1.41
C ASP A 327 -15.98 4.18 -2.35
N ILE A 328 -15.53 3.89 -3.57
CA ILE A 328 -16.37 3.17 -4.55
C ILE A 328 -16.48 1.69 -4.18
N LEU A 329 -15.41 1.03 -3.76
CA LEU A 329 -15.47 -0.37 -3.32
C LEU A 329 -16.34 -0.59 -2.07
N SER A 330 -16.68 0.46 -1.32
CA SER A 330 -17.62 0.38 -0.20
C SER A 330 -19.09 0.20 -0.60
N LEU A 331 -19.41 0.48 -1.88
CA LEU A 331 -20.73 0.26 -2.44
C LEU A 331 -20.96 -1.24 -2.70
N LYS A 332 -22.21 -1.68 -2.64
CA LYS A 332 -22.56 -3.09 -2.92
C LYS A 332 -22.16 -3.52 -4.33
N ASP A 333 -22.31 -2.63 -5.30
CA ASP A 333 -21.93 -2.84 -6.71
C ASP A 333 -20.62 -2.12 -7.10
N GLY A 334 -19.83 -1.70 -6.10
CA GLY A 334 -18.59 -0.96 -6.32
C GLY A 334 -17.57 -1.72 -7.15
N LEU A 335 -17.48 -3.03 -6.97
CA LEU A 335 -16.57 -3.87 -7.76
C LEU A 335 -17.02 -3.98 -9.23
N GLU A 336 -18.31 -3.97 -9.51
CA GLU A 336 -18.85 -3.92 -10.88
C GLU A 336 -18.54 -2.57 -11.55
N LEU A 337 -18.65 -1.46 -10.81
CA LEU A 337 -18.27 -0.15 -11.33
C LEU A 337 -16.77 -0.09 -11.68
N TYR A 338 -15.92 -0.64 -10.82
CA TYR A 338 -14.50 -0.76 -11.09
C TYR A 338 -14.23 -1.64 -12.32
N ALA A 339 -14.90 -2.78 -12.43
CA ALA A 339 -14.82 -3.68 -13.58
C ALA A 339 -15.24 -2.98 -14.88
N LEU A 340 -16.32 -2.22 -14.84
CA LEU A 340 -16.79 -1.45 -15.99
C LEU A 340 -15.72 -0.43 -16.44
N LEU A 341 -15.17 0.35 -15.51
CA LEU A 341 -14.13 1.35 -15.81
C LEU A 341 -12.81 0.71 -16.31
N MET A 342 -12.53 -0.54 -15.98
CA MET A 342 -11.38 -1.27 -16.56
C MET A 342 -11.59 -1.63 -18.03
N GLU A 343 -12.82 -1.90 -18.44
CA GLU A 343 -13.16 -2.30 -19.81
C GLU A 343 -13.68 -1.14 -20.67
N TRP A 344 -14.19 -0.09 -20.02
CA TRP A 344 -14.70 1.12 -20.66
C TRP A 344 -14.38 2.33 -19.78
N ASN A 345 -13.50 3.20 -20.27
CA ASN A 345 -13.21 4.48 -19.63
C ASN A 345 -13.18 5.57 -20.72
N PRO A 346 -14.21 6.40 -20.82
CA PRO A 346 -14.30 7.41 -21.88
C PRO A 346 -13.26 8.54 -21.75
N LEU A 347 -12.59 8.68 -20.59
CA LEU A 347 -11.47 9.61 -20.45
C LEU A 347 -10.27 9.19 -21.31
N ASN A 348 -10.15 7.89 -21.63
CA ASN A 348 -9.20 7.41 -22.63
C ASN A 348 -9.79 7.59 -24.04
N VAL A 349 -9.77 8.81 -24.53
CA VAL A 349 -10.44 9.20 -25.79
C VAL A 349 -9.97 8.37 -26.98
N LYS A 350 -8.71 7.94 -27.02
CA LYS A 350 -8.14 7.15 -28.12
C LYS A 350 -8.49 5.65 -28.02
N ARG A 351 -8.79 5.14 -26.82
CA ARG A 351 -9.09 3.74 -26.51
C ARG A 351 -10.15 3.63 -25.40
N PRO A 352 -11.36 4.12 -25.62
CA PRO A 352 -12.35 4.22 -24.56
C PRO A 352 -12.94 2.88 -24.13
N TYR A 353 -12.73 1.82 -24.90
CA TYR A 353 -13.25 0.48 -24.60
C TYR A 353 -12.35 -0.63 -25.17
N THR A 354 -12.55 -1.85 -24.66
CA THR A 354 -11.87 -3.06 -25.11
C THR A 354 -12.15 -3.36 -26.58
N LEU A 355 -11.07 -3.59 -27.36
CA LEU A 355 -11.18 -3.93 -28.78
C LEU A 355 -11.66 -5.37 -28.97
N PRO A 356 -12.33 -5.66 -30.11
CA PRO A 356 -12.67 -7.01 -30.50
C PRO A 356 -11.44 -7.92 -30.62
N TYR A 357 -11.65 -9.24 -30.48
CA TYR A 357 -10.57 -10.20 -30.67
C TYR A 357 -9.86 -10.04 -32.03
N ASN A 358 -8.55 -9.83 -31.98
CA ASN A 358 -7.72 -9.51 -33.15
C ASN A 358 -7.07 -10.75 -33.84
N GLY A 359 -7.45 -11.98 -33.42
CA GLY A 359 -6.91 -13.21 -33.96
C GLY A 359 -5.59 -13.70 -33.35
N ASN A 360 -4.96 -12.94 -32.47
CA ASN A 360 -3.67 -13.27 -31.88
C ASN A 360 -3.80 -13.79 -30.44
N LYS A 361 -2.94 -14.76 -30.10
CA LYS A 361 -2.84 -15.34 -28.75
C LYS A 361 -1.48 -15.05 -28.14
N VAL A 362 -1.47 -14.58 -26.90
CA VAL A 362 -0.26 -14.30 -26.13
C VAL A 362 -0.15 -15.28 -24.97
N LEU A 363 1.02 -15.90 -24.82
CA LEU A 363 1.39 -16.63 -23.61
C LEU A 363 2.07 -15.65 -22.65
N VAL A 364 1.50 -15.44 -21.49
CA VAL A 364 2.11 -14.64 -20.41
C VAL A 364 2.68 -15.60 -19.37
N VAL A 365 3.99 -15.51 -19.13
CA VAL A 365 4.71 -16.38 -18.20
C VAL A 365 4.93 -15.64 -16.89
N GLY A 366 4.20 -16.03 -15.85
CA GLY A 366 4.19 -15.41 -14.53
C GLY A 366 3.01 -14.43 -14.35
N LEU A 367 2.34 -14.53 -13.21
CA LEU A 367 1.17 -13.72 -12.83
C LEU A 367 1.42 -12.82 -11.59
N GLY A 368 2.66 -12.36 -11.47
CA GLY A 368 3.01 -11.23 -10.59
C GLY A 368 2.56 -9.88 -11.18
N PRO A 369 2.94 -8.75 -10.58
CA PRO A 369 2.52 -7.40 -11.01
C PRO A 369 2.71 -7.12 -12.50
N ALA A 370 3.83 -7.53 -13.07
CA ALA A 370 4.08 -7.36 -14.50
C ALA A 370 3.13 -8.21 -15.36
N GLY A 371 2.89 -9.47 -14.96
CA GLY A 371 2.09 -10.42 -15.74
C GLY A 371 0.61 -10.07 -15.72
N TYR A 372 0.01 -9.77 -14.57
CA TYR A 372 -1.40 -9.43 -14.52
C TYR A 372 -1.69 -8.05 -15.16
N THR A 373 -0.80 -7.08 -14.99
CA THR A 373 -0.94 -5.77 -15.63
C THR A 373 -0.86 -5.88 -17.16
N LEU A 374 0.17 -6.59 -17.66
CA LEU A 374 0.30 -6.83 -19.10
C LEU A 374 -0.90 -7.59 -19.67
N SER A 375 -1.41 -8.59 -18.96
CA SER A 375 -2.60 -9.33 -19.36
C SER A 375 -3.82 -8.42 -19.55
N HIS A 376 -4.02 -7.47 -18.62
CA HIS A 376 -5.09 -6.47 -18.74
C HIS A 376 -4.96 -5.65 -20.03
N TYR A 377 -3.79 -5.06 -20.28
CA TYR A 377 -3.60 -4.22 -21.46
C TYR A 377 -3.72 -5.02 -22.77
N LEU A 378 -3.18 -6.24 -22.82
CA LEU A 378 -3.32 -7.12 -24.00
C LEU A 378 -4.79 -7.47 -24.26
N LEU A 379 -5.57 -7.76 -23.23
CA LEU A 379 -7.00 -8.03 -23.35
C LEU A 379 -7.74 -6.80 -23.89
N ASN A 380 -7.40 -5.60 -23.44
CA ASN A 380 -8.01 -4.36 -23.94
C ASN A 380 -7.66 -4.09 -25.42
N GLU A 381 -6.47 -4.50 -25.88
CA GLU A 381 -6.06 -4.44 -27.28
C GLU A 381 -6.59 -5.62 -28.14
N GLY A 382 -7.49 -6.43 -27.60
CA GLY A 382 -8.18 -7.50 -28.33
C GLY A 382 -7.39 -8.80 -28.47
N PHE A 383 -6.29 -9.00 -27.74
CA PHE A 383 -5.60 -10.28 -27.70
C PHE A 383 -6.35 -11.31 -26.85
N ALA A 384 -6.18 -12.60 -27.19
CA ALA A 384 -6.46 -13.66 -26.24
C ALA A 384 -5.19 -13.94 -25.42
N VAL A 385 -5.35 -14.04 -24.10
CA VAL A 385 -4.24 -14.23 -23.16
C VAL A 385 -4.40 -15.55 -22.42
N VAL A 386 -3.37 -16.39 -22.50
CA VAL A 386 -3.20 -17.53 -21.61
C VAL A 386 -2.01 -17.22 -20.71
N ALA A 387 -2.28 -17.13 -19.42
CA ALA A 387 -1.23 -16.91 -18.43
C ALA A 387 -0.85 -18.23 -17.76
N VAL A 388 0.45 -18.50 -17.63
CA VAL A 388 0.96 -19.68 -16.94
C VAL A 388 1.73 -19.28 -15.70
N GLU A 389 1.53 -20.05 -14.60
CA GLU A 389 2.23 -19.85 -13.35
C GLU A 389 2.76 -21.18 -12.83
N GLY A 390 4.01 -21.19 -12.34
CA GLY A 390 4.65 -22.38 -11.76
C GLY A 390 4.07 -22.79 -10.42
N LEU A 391 3.50 -21.86 -9.70
CA LEU A 391 2.77 -22.09 -8.46
C LEU A 391 1.34 -22.51 -8.75
N LYS A 392 0.71 -23.19 -7.80
CA LYS A 392 -0.72 -23.45 -7.83
C LYS A 392 -1.48 -22.16 -7.55
N ILE A 393 -2.49 -21.86 -8.37
CA ILE A 393 -3.42 -20.75 -8.19
C ILE A 393 -4.83 -21.31 -8.12
N GLU A 394 -5.53 -21.03 -7.03
CA GLU A 394 -6.96 -21.31 -6.95
C GLU A 394 -7.73 -20.23 -7.69
N SER A 395 -8.69 -20.62 -8.53
CA SER A 395 -9.53 -19.67 -9.25
C SER A 395 -10.39 -18.86 -8.28
N ALA A 396 -10.34 -17.54 -8.37
CA ALA A 396 -11.18 -16.68 -7.58
C ALA A 396 -12.68 -16.83 -7.96
N LEU A 397 -12.98 -17.19 -9.21
CA LEU A 397 -14.35 -17.51 -9.60
C LEU A 397 -14.87 -18.75 -8.85
N ASP A 398 -14.03 -19.78 -8.70
CA ASP A 398 -14.41 -21.00 -8.00
C ASP A 398 -14.51 -20.75 -6.48
N ILE A 399 -13.60 -19.97 -5.88
CA ILE A 399 -13.64 -19.59 -4.45
C ILE A 399 -14.96 -18.92 -4.08
N TYR A 400 -15.51 -18.09 -4.96
CA TYR A 400 -16.76 -17.33 -4.73
C TYR A 400 -17.98 -17.94 -5.44
N ASP A 401 -17.88 -19.17 -5.97
CA ASP A 401 -18.94 -19.90 -6.70
C ASP A 401 -19.56 -19.05 -7.83
N LEU A 402 -18.70 -18.43 -8.66
CA LEU A 402 -19.04 -17.55 -9.76
C LEU A 402 -18.74 -18.19 -11.12
N LYS A 403 -19.54 -17.86 -12.12
CA LYS A 403 -19.26 -18.12 -13.52
C LYS A 403 -18.84 -16.84 -14.25
N LYS A 404 -18.17 -17.00 -15.39
CA LYS A 404 -17.91 -15.84 -16.26
C LYS A 404 -19.23 -15.20 -16.69
N GLY A 405 -19.40 -13.93 -16.34
CA GLY A 405 -20.62 -13.19 -16.62
C GLY A 405 -21.57 -13.03 -15.44
N ASP A 406 -21.35 -13.71 -14.34
CA ASP A 406 -22.11 -13.47 -13.11
C ASP A 406 -21.77 -12.09 -12.52
N PRO A 407 -22.70 -11.47 -11.78
CA PRO A 407 -22.40 -10.25 -11.04
C PRO A 407 -21.28 -10.48 -10.02
N LEU A 408 -20.37 -9.51 -9.91
CA LEU A 408 -19.29 -9.56 -8.94
C LEU A 408 -19.83 -9.32 -7.52
N PRO A 409 -19.25 -9.96 -6.51
CA PRO A 409 -19.67 -9.80 -5.12
C PRO A 409 -19.29 -8.41 -4.59
N SER A 410 -19.94 -7.97 -3.51
CA SER A 410 -19.51 -6.79 -2.77
C SER A 410 -18.10 -7.00 -2.22
N PHE A 411 -17.21 -6.05 -2.48
CA PHE A 411 -15.87 -6.10 -1.90
C PHE A 411 -15.93 -6.12 -0.37
N LYS A 412 -16.64 -5.14 0.21
CA LYS A 412 -16.71 -4.94 1.65
C LYS A 412 -17.39 -6.10 2.39
N ASP A 413 -18.46 -6.65 1.83
CA ASP A 413 -19.26 -7.64 2.55
C ASP A 413 -18.79 -9.09 2.31
N THR A 414 -18.06 -9.34 1.21
CA THR A 414 -17.74 -10.71 0.78
C THR A 414 -16.25 -10.97 0.67
N ILE A 415 -15.48 -10.00 0.14
CA ILE A 415 -14.05 -10.19 -0.18
C ILE A 415 -13.16 -9.72 0.95
N GLU A 416 -13.42 -8.52 1.51
CA GLU A 416 -12.59 -7.91 2.54
C GLU A 416 -12.59 -8.74 3.82
N ARG A 417 -11.41 -9.17 4.26
CA ARG A 417 -11.20 -9.99 5.47
C ARG A 417 -9.94 -9.52 6.17
N GLU A 418 -9.82 -9.87 7.45
CA GLU A 418 -8.55 -9.73 8.15
C GLU A 418 -7.46 -10.51 7.40
N LEU A 419 -6.24 -9.96 7.34
CA LEU A 419 -5.18 -10.50 6.49
C LEU A 419 -4.70 -11.89 6.92
N ASP A 420 -4.82 -12.23 8.21
CA ASP A 420 -4.53 -13.56 8.74
C ASP A 420 -5.67 -14.58 8.54
N GLU A 421 -6.87 -14.12 8.20
CA GLU A 421 -8.02 -14.96 7.85
C GLU A 421 -8.26 -15.07 6.34
N ARG A 422 -7.56 -14.25 5.56
CA ARG A 422 -7.73 -14.15 4.10
C ARG A 422 -7.46 -15.51 3.42
N ILE A 423 -8.30 -15.86 2.45
CA ILE A 423 -8.07 -16.99 1.57
C ILE A 423 -6.92 -16.67 0.62
N ILE A 424 -5.92 -17.53 0.56
CA ILE A 424 -4.73 -17.35 -0.28
C ILE A 424 -4.92 -18.18 -1.54
N SER A 425 -4.99 -17.50 -2.68
CA SER A 425 -5.19 -18.15 -3.99
C SER A 425 -3.89 -18.46 -4.72
N GLY A 426 -2.76 -17.90 -4.29
CA GLY A 426 -1.46 -18.03 -4.97
C GLY A 426 -1.26 -17.08 -6.15
N PHE A 427 -2.24 -16.21 -6.45
CA PHE A 427 -2.17 -15.20 -7.50
C PHE A 427 -1.38 -13.99 -7.04
N GLY A 428 -0.65 -13.34 -7.96
CA GLY A 428 -0.04 -12.03 -7.72
C GLY A 428 1.47 -12.04 -7.44
N GLY A 429 2.13 -13.19 -7.34
CA GLY A 429 3.59 -13.29 -7.13
C GLY A 429 4.04 -12.47 -5.93
N VAL A 430 4.98 -11.52 -6.10
CA VAL A 430 5.50 -10.68 -5.01
C VAL A 430 4.43 -9.83 -4.32
N SER A 431 3.31 -9.53 -4.98
CA SER A 431 2.17 -8.87 -4.33
C SER A 431 1.49 -9.80 -3.32
N GLU A 432 1.56 -11.11 -3.48
CA GLU A 432 1.05 -12.09 -2.52
C GLU A 432 2.01 -12.31 -1.35
N TYR A 433 3.27 -12.56 -1.62
CA TYR A 433 4.22 -13.01 -0.59
C TYR A 433 5.24 -11.96 -0.13
N GLY A 434 5.31 -10.79 -0.76
CA GLY A 434 6.05 -9.62 -0.27
C GLY A 434 5.09 -8.52 0.16
N ILE A 435 5.60 -7.38 0.68
CA ILE A 435 4.81 -6.18 1.00
C ILE A 435 3.64 -6.52 1.95
N THR A 436 3.96 -7.17 3.06
CA THR A 436 2.98 -7.91 3.85
C THR A 436 2.17 -7.03 4.80
N SER A 437 2.76 -5.99 5.36
CA SER A 437 2.13 -5.15 6.38
C SER A 437 1.70 -3.77 5.90
N ARG A 438 2.07 -3.40 4.68
CA ARG A 438 1.82 -2.07 4.10
C ARG A 438 0.60 -2.01 3.20
N TRP A 439 0.32 -3.10 2.48
CA TRP A 439 -0.68 -3.15 1.44
C TRP A 439 -1.75 -4.19 1.73
N ASP A 440 -3.00 -3.80 1.51
CA ASP A 440 -4.15 -4.68 1.70
C ASP A 440 -4.24 -5.73 0.59
N LYS A 441 -3.83 -6.95 0.91
CA LYS A 441 -3.82 -8.08 -0.02
C LYS A 441 -5.22 -8.53 -0.47
N ASN A 442 -6.29 -8.07 0.17
CA ASN A 442 -7.64 -8.29 -0.33
C ASN A 442 -7.83 -7.68 -1.74
N PHE A 443 -7.06 -6.65 -2.08
CA PHE A 443 -7.07 -6.06 -3.42
C PHE A 443 -6.55 -7.00 -4.52
N LEU A 444 -5.72 -8.00 -4.20
CA LEU A 444 -5.33 -9.02 -5.18
C LEU A 444 -6.51 -9.83 -5.67
N THR A 445 -7.45 -10.16 -4.79
CA THR A 445 -8.67 -10.88 -5.15
C THR A 445 -9.49 -10.10 -6.17
N ILE A 446 -9.55 -8.76 -6.04
CA ILE A 446 -10.17 -7.89 -7.04
C ILE A 446 -9.53 -8.11 -8.41
N LEU A 447 -8.21 -7.97 -8.50
CA LEU A 447 -7.48 -8.09 -9.77
C LEU A 447 -7.64 -9.46 -10.40
N GLN A 448 -7.62 -10.51 -9.58
CA GLN A 448 -7.81 -11.88 -10.03
C GLN A 448 -9.23 -12.09 -10.62
N LEU A 449 -10.27 -11.69 -9.89
CA LEU A 449 -11.66 -11.78 -10.35
C LEU A 449 -11.87 -11.03 -11.65
N LEU A 450 -11.34 -9.80 -11.74
CA LEU A 450 -11.48 -8.95 -12.92
C LEU A 450 -10.82 -9.53 -14.18
N LEU A 451 -9.70 -10.22 -14.02
CA LEU A 451 -9.05 -10.92 -15.14
C LEU A 451 -9.76 -12.23 -15.47
N GLU A 452 -10.05 -13.07 -14.48
CA GLU A 452 -10.65 -14.40 -14.71
C GLU A 452 -12.05 -14.33 -15.35
N ARG A 453 -12.84 -13.28 -15.04
CA ARG A 453 -14.15 -13.10 -15.68
C ARG A 453 -14.06 -12.75 -17.17
N ARG A 454 -12.90 -12.24 -17.67
CA ARG A 454 -12.72 -11.87 -19.08
C ARG A 454 -12.78 -13.09 -19.97
N LYS A 455 -13.58 -13.04 -21.05
CA LYS A 455 -13.82 -14.17 -21.97
C LYS A 455 -12.54 -14.70 -22.56
N ASN A 456 -11.63 -13.82 -22.99
CA ASN A 456 -10.40 -14.15 -23.70
C ASN A 456 -9.19 -14.34 -22.76
N PHE A 457 -9.41 -14.52 -21.47
CA PHE A 457 -8.38 -14.77 -20.47
C PHE A 457 -8.49 -16.16 -19.87
N LYS A 458 -7.35 -16.83 -19.70
CA LYS A 458 -7.26 -18.13 -19.01
C LYS A 458 -5.97 -18.24 -18.22
N ILE A 459 -6.06 -18.74 -16.99
CA ILE A 459 -4.93 -19.11 -16.15
C ILE A 459 -4.71 -20.63 -16.27
N LEU A 460 -3.46 -21.04 -16.37
CA LEU A 460 -2.99 -22.41 -16.22
C LEU A 460 -1.92 -22.43 -15.12
N ASP A 461 -2.30 -22.88 -13.96
CA ASP A 461 -1.45 -23.02 -12.78
C ASP A 461 -0.65 -24.34 -12.80
N GLY A 462 0.38 -24.43 -11.96
CA GLY A 462 1.28 -25.58 -11.91
C GLY A 462 2.07 -25.81 -13.21
N VAL A 463 2.11 -24.83 -14.10
CA VAL A 463 2.81 -24.88 -15.39
C VAL A 463 4.10 -24.08 -15.30
N ARG A 464 5.22 -24.77 -15.08
CA ARG A 464 6.52 -24.15 -15.03
C ARG A 464 7.08 -23.97 -16.45
N PHE A 465 7.37 -22.72 -16.83
CA PHE A 465 8.05 -22.42 -18.09
C PHE A 465 9.51 -22.90 -18.04
N GLY A 466 9.90 -23.71 -19.03
CA GLY A 466 11.16 -24.43 -19.08
C GLY A 466 11.09 -25.86 -18.56
N GLY A 467 10.10 -26.20 -17.72
CA GLY A 467 9.88 -27.56 -17.24
C GLY A 467 8.68 -28.24 -17.91
N THR A 468 7.49 -27.65 -17.68
CA THR A 468 6.23 -28.19 -18.22
C THR A 468 5.96 -27.71 -19.65
N LEU A 469 6.36 -26.47 -19.97
CA LEU A 469 6.13 -25.81 -21.25
C LEU A 469 7.38 -25.06 -21.68
N THR A 470 7.84 -25.32 -22.90
CA THR A 470 8.96 -24.62 -23.54
C THR A 470 8.47 -23.54 -24.49
N ILE A 471 9.40 -22.72 -25.03
CA ILE A 471 9.07 -21.71 -26.05
C ILE A 471 8.66 -22.40 -27.38
N GLU A 472 9.27 -23.52 -27.71
CA GLU A 472 8.94 -24.32 -28.90
C GLU A 472 7.52 -24.90 -28.78
N ASP A 473 7.13 -25.34 -27.59
CA ASP A 473 5.76 -25.82 -27.34
C ASP A 473 4.75 -24.69 -27.47
N ALA A 474 5.10 -23.47 -26.98
CA ALA A 474 4.25 -22.31 -27.16
C ALA A 474 3.96 -22.03 -28.65
N TRP A 475 4.97 -22.09 -29.50
CA TRP A 475 4.79 -21.93 -30.97
C TRP A 475 3.93 -23.04 -31.56
N LYS A 476 4.15 -24.29 -31.16
CA LYS A 476 3.33 -25.44 -31.62
C LYS A 476 1.87 -25.32 -31.21
N LEU A 477 1.61 -24.74 -30.03
CA LEU A 477 0.24 -24.47 -29.53
C LEU A 477 -0.42 -23.25 -30.20
N GLY A 478 0.29 -22.60 -31.13
CA GLY A 478 -0.21 -21.50 -31.95
C GLY A 478 -0.27 -20.17 -31.19
N PHE A 479 0.57 -19.96 -30.19
CA PHE A 479 0.81 -18.64 -29.65
C PHE A 479 1.59 -17.79 -30.66
N THR A 480 1.20 -16.53 -30.78
CA THR A 480 1.87 -15.57 -31.67
C THR A 480 2.94 -14.76 -30.94
N HIS A 481 2.83 -14.68 -29.63
CA HIS A 481 3.74 -13.93 -28.77
C HIS A 481 3.92 -14.66 -27.44
N VAL A 482 5.11 -14.50 -26.85
CA VAL A 482 5.42 -14.96 -25.49
C VAL A 482 5.94 -13.78 -24.67
N ALA A 483 5.31 -13.49 -23.55
CA ALA A 483 5.69 -12.42 -22.63
C ALA A 483 6.30 -13.02 -21.37
N LEU A 484 7.57 -12.74 -21.08
CA LEU A 484 8.27 -13.23 -19.91
C LEU A 484 8.11 -12.25 -18.74
N ALA A 485 7.22 -12.57 -17.82
CA ALA A 485 6.96 -11.81 -16.60
C ALA A 485 7.41 -12.56 -15.33
N THR A 486 8.58 -13.25 -15.43
CA THR A 486 9.09 -14.21 -14.45
C THR A 486 9.67 -13.57 -13.17
N GLY A 487 9.62 -12.25 -13.08
CA GLY A 487 10.06 -11.49 -11.89
C GLY A 487 11.56 -11.51 -11.62
N ALA A 488 11.93 -11.04 -10.45
CA ALA A 488 13.31 -10.94 -9.95
C ALA A 488 13.48 -11.75 -8.65
N GLY A 489 13.00 -12.99 -8.64
CA GLY A 489 12.99 -13.86 -7.46
C GLY A 489 14.32 -14.55 -7.15
N ARG A 490 15.38 -14.32 -7.93
CA ARG A 490 16.69 -14.95 -7.65
C ARG A 490 17.39 -14.19 -6.52
N PRO A 491 17.53 -14.79 -5.30
CA PRO A 491 18.14 -14.11 -4.18
C PRO A 491 19.65 -13.99 -4.35
N THR A 492 20.21 -12.89 -3.86
CA THR A 492 21.66 -12.70 -3.77
C THR A 492 22.24 -13.57 -2.66
N LEU A 493 23.26 -14.34 -3.01
CA LEU A 493 24.04 -15.13 -2.05
C LEU A 493 25.14 -14.24 -1.47
N ILE A 494 25.17 -14.06 -0.16
CA ILE A 494 26.26 -13.37 0.52
C ILE A 494 27.38 -14.36 0.85
N ARG A 495 28.62 -13.89 0.77
CA ARG A 495 29.80 -14.66 1.15
C ARG A 495 29.94 -14.63 2.68
N MET A 496 29.48 -15.69 3.32
CA MET A 496 29.55 -15.87 4.76
C MET A 496 29.78 -17.36 5.03
N LYS A 497 30.67 -17.70 5.95
CA LYS A 497 30.90 -19.09 6.32
C LYS A 497 29.62 -19.68 6.97
N ASN A 498 29.32 -20.92 6.69
CA ASN A 498 28.15 -21.65 7.16
C ASN A 498 26.81 -21.02 6.71
N ASN A 499 26.75 -20.40 5.53
CA ASN A 499 25.56 -19.70 5.00
C ASN A 499 24.44 -20.62 4.46
N PHE A 500 24.54 -21.93 4.69
CA PHE A 500 23.52 -22.94 4.39
C PHE A 500 23.14 -23.78 5.62
N SER A 501 23.56 -23.37 6.81
CA SER A 501 23.27 -24.11 8.03
C SER A 501 21.81 -23.97 8.46
N ARG A 502 21.34 -24.91 9.29
CA ARG A 502 20.00 -24.86 9.88
C ARG A 502 19.78 -23.55 10.64
N GLY A 503 18.63 -22.94 10.47
CA GLY A 503 18.32 -21.63 11.03
C GLY A 503 18.56 -20.47 10.06
N LEU A 504 19.26 -20.65 8.91
CA LEU A 504 19.39 -19.63 7.89
C LEU A 504 18.44 -19.86 6.73
N ARG A 505 17.72 -18.79 6.33
CA ARG A 505 16.81 -18.77 5.19
C ARG A 505 17.01 -17.52 4.34
N LYS A 506 16.60 -17.58 3.07
CA LYS A 506 16.45 -16.39 2.26
C LYS A 506 15.14 -15.71 2.65
N ALA A 507 15.16 -14.37 2.70
CA ALA A 507 13.97 -13.59 3.06
C ALA A 507 12.77 -13.87 2.14
N SER A 508 13.00 -13.92 0.81
CA SER A 508 11.95 -14.24 -0.16
C SER A 508 11.34 -15.62 0.05
N ASP A 509 12.17 -16.63 0.36
CA ASP A 509 11.67 -17.98 0.58
C ASP A 509 10.79 -18.08 1.83
N PHE A 510 11.18 -17.36 2.90
CA PHE A 510 10.39 -17.30 4.12
C PHE A 510 9.06 -16.58 3.90
N LEU A 511 9.08 -15.38 3.31
CA LEU A 511 7.87 -14.59 3.06
C LEU A 511 6.92 -15.34 2.12
N MET A 512 7.44 -15.98 1.07
CA MET A 512 6.65 -16.79 0.16
C MET A 512 6.02 -17.99 0.89
N ALA A 513 6.79 -18.73 1.68
CA ALA A 513 6.26 -19.85 2.45
C ALA A 513 5.20 -19.40 3.46
N LEU A 514 5.43 -18.28 4.17
CA LEU A 514 4.49 -17.72 5.15
C LEU A 514 3.12 -17.44 4.53
N GLN A 515 3.09 -16.82 3.37
CA GLN A 515 1.86 -16.43 2.70
C GLN A 515 1.20 -17.63 1.97
N LEU A 516 1.93 -18.32 1.09
CA LEU A 516 1.35 -19.35 0.23
C LEU A 516 0.90 -20.61 0.98
N THR A 517 1.48 -20.88 2.15
CA THR A 517 1.03 -22.01 3.00
C THR A 517 -0.04 -21.59 4.01
N GLY A 518 -0.33 -20.29 4.12
CA GLY A 518 -1.22 -19.77 5.15
C GLY A 518 -0.71 -20.05 6.58
N ALA A 519 0.62 -20.08 6.79
CA ALA A 519 1.20 -20.46 8.09
C ALA A 519 0.74 -19.58 9.25
N ALA A 520 0.33 -18.33 8.97
CA ALA A 520 -0.26 -17.41 9.95
C ALA A 520 -1.70 -17.79 10.36
N ARG A 521 -2.39 -18.61 9.60
CA ARG A 521 -3.77 -19.03 9.91
C ARG A 521 -3.77 -20.10 10.99
N MET A 522 -4.70 -20.01 11.92
CA MET A 522 -4.84 -21.00 13.02
C MET A 522 -5.27 -22.39 12.52
N ASP A 523 -5.97 -22.46 11.39
CA ASP A 523 -6.44 -23.68 10.74
C ASP A 523 -5.45 -24.31 9.74
N SER A 524 -4.32 -23.64 9.45
CA SER A 524 -3.28 -24.20 8.59
C SER A 524 -2.38 -25.17 9.34
N MET A 525 -2.07 -26.30 8.72
CA MET A 525 -1.08 -27.27 9.25
C MET A 525 0.36 -26.76 9.11
N ALA A 526 0.61 -25.76 8.26
CA ALA A 526 1.94 -25.23 8.07
C ALA A 526 2.45 -24.52 9.32
N ASN A 527 3.67 -24.88 9.72
CA ASN A 527 4.39 -24.25 10.83
C ASN A 527 5.83 -24.00 10.37
N LEU A 528 6.15 -22.74 10.09
CA LEU A 528 7.51 -22.34 9.70
C LEU A 528 8.31 -22.12 10.97
N GLN A 529 9.25 -23.02 11.25
CA GLN A 529 10.05 -22.91 12.47
C GLN A 529 10.90 -21.64 12.45
N VAL A 530 10.53 -20.68 13.29
CA VAL A 530 11.29 -19.46 13.62
C VAL A 530 11.60 -19.50 15.10
N SER A 531 12.86 -19.35 15.48
CA SER A 531 13.31 -19.26 16.88
C SER A 531 13.91 -17.88 17.12
N LEU A 532 13.63 -17.28 18.28
CA LEU A 532 14.22 -16.03 18.71
C LEU A 532 15.49 -16.30 19.54
N PRO A 533 16.49 -15.40 19.54
CA PRO A 533 16.59 -14.15 18.73
C PRO A 533 16.69 -14.40 17.22
N ALA A 534 16.12 -13.49 16.42
CA ALA A 534 16.23 -13.56 14.96
C ALA A 534 16.98 -12.34 14.39
N ILE A 535 17.81 -12.59 13.37
CA ILE A 535 18.55 -11.55 12.67
C ILE A 535 18.12 -11.50 11.22
N VAL A 536 17.86 -10.27 10.70
CA VAL A 536 17.62 -10.01 9.29
C VAL A 536 18.77 -9.20 8.71
N ILE A 537 19.48 -9.75 7.71
CA ILE A 537 20.63 -9.12 7.08
C ILE A 537 20.19 -8.44 5.77
N GLY A 538 20.15 -7.11 5.77
CA GLY A 538 19.74 -6.33 4.59
C GLY A 538 19.41 -4.89 4.94
N GLY A 539 19.24 -4.04 3.90
CA GLY A 539 18.89 -2.61 4.08
C GLY A 539 17.81 -2.14 3.12
N GLY A 540 17.12 -3.06 2.44
CA GLY A 540 16.00 -2.77 1.55
C GLY A 540 14.65 -3.02 2.21
N LEU A 541 13.56 -2.67 1.54
CA LEU A 541 12.19 -2.88 2.03
C LEU A 541 11.88 -4.36 2.30
N THR A 542 12.43 -5.29 1.51
CA THR A 542 12.30 -6.73 1.79
C THR A 542 12.89 -7.12 3.16
N ALA A 543 13.95 -6.44 3.61
CA ALA A 543 14.50 -6.68 4.95
C ALA A 543 13.58 -6.15 6.03
N VAL A 544 12.98 -4.99 5.81
CA VAL A 544 11.96 -4.41 6.69
C VAL A 544 10.75 -5.34 6.79
N ASP A 545 10.17 -5.76 5.64
CA ASP A 545 9.05 -6.70 5.60
C ASP A 545 9.38 -8.01 6.33
N THR A 546 10.58 -8.57 6.10
CA THR A 546 10.98 -9.83 6.74
C THR A 546 11.08 -9.68 8.25
N ALA A 547 11.60 -8.56 8.74
CA ALA A 547 11.76 -8.31 10.17
C ALA A 547 10.39 -8.15 10.86
N THR A 548 9.52 -7.33 10.31
CA THR A 548 8.18 -7.08 10.87
C THR A 548 7.30 -8.32 10.81
N GLU A 549 7.34 -9.08 9.69
CA GLU A 549 6.56 -10.32 9.56
C GLU A 549 7.10 -11.43 10.47
N THR A 550 8.40 -11.52 10.69
CA THR A 550 8.98 -12.47 11.64
C THR A 550 8.48 -12.19 13.06
N LEU A 551 8.48 -10.90 13.45
CA LEU A 551 8.03 -10.49 14.78
C LEU A 551 6.53 -10.72 14.98
N ALA A 552 5.72 -10.49 13.94
CA ALA A 552 4.27 -10.71 13.96
C ALA A 552 3.89 -12.20 13.93
N TYR A 553 4.64 -13.00 13.18
CA TYR A 553 4.39 -14.44 13.03
C TYR A 553 4.74 -15.25 14.28
N TYR A 554 5.80 -14.87 15.01
CA TYR A 554 6.30 -15.64 16.15
C TYR A 554 5.22 -15.92 17.20
N PRO A 555 4.42 -14.93 17.67
CA PRO A 555 3.32 -15.18 18.62
C PRO A 555 2.30 -16.21 18.09
N ILE A 556 1.94 -16.11 16.81
CA ILE A 556 0.97 -17.03 16.19
C ILE A 556 1.54 -18.45 16.14
N GLN A 557 2.80 -18.59 15.73
CA GLN A 557 3.49 -19.88 15.66
C GLN A 557 3.50 -20.59 17.00
N VAL A 558 3.93 -19.90 18.06
CA VAL A 558 4.08 -20.55 19.39
C VAL A 558 2.73 -20.80 20.06
N GLU A 559 1.74 -19.92 19.86
CA GLU A 559 0.38 -20.15 20.39
C GLU A 559 -0.30 -21.35 19.70
N LYS A 560 -0.19 -21.45 18.38
CA LYS A 560 -0.65 -22.62 17.60
C LYS A 560 -0.04 -23.90 18.12
N PHE A 561 1.27 -23.89 18.32
CA PHE A 561 2.00 -25.04 18.87
C PHE A 561 1.53 -25.40 20.28
N TYR A 562 1.38 -24.40 21.16
CA TYR A 562 0.89 -24.60 22.53
C TYR A 562 -0.50 -25.25 22.56
N LEU A 563 -1.44 -24.73 21.77
CA LEU A 563 -2.81 -25.25 21.73
C LEU A 563 -2.84 -26.70 21.25
N HIS A 564 -2.07 -27.02 20.21
CA HIS A 564 -1.93 -28.39 19.71
C HIS A 564 -1.28 -29.31 20.75
N ALA A 565 -0.11 -28.94 21.28
CA ALA A 565 0.63 -29.74 22.25
C ALA A 565 -0.17 -29.93 23.54
N LYS A 566 -0.92 -28.93 24.00
CA LYS A 566 -1.81 -29.03 25.15
C LYS A 566 -2.89 -30.11 24.96
N THR A 567 -3.44 -30.20 23.76
CA THR A 567 -4.43 -31.27 23.43
C THR A 567 -3.76 -32.62 23.42
N MET A 568 -2.58 -32.74 22.79
CA MET A 568 -1.84 -34.01 22.73
C MET A 568 -1.40 -34.51 24.10
N LEU A 569 -0.97 -33.61 24.99
CA LEU A 569 -0.58 -33.96 26.37
C LEU A 569 -1.74 -34.52 27.25
N GLN A 570 -3.00 -34.22 26.89
CA GLN A 570 -4.17 -34.80 27.56
C GLN A 570 -4.34 -36.28 27.19
N GLU A 571 -3.97 -36.67 25.96
CA GLU A 571 -4.07 -38.02 25.45
C GLU A 571 -2.78 -38.83 25.70
N ILE A 572 -1.62 -38.17 25.58
CA ILE A 572 -0.28 -38.77 25.71
C ILE A 572 0.51 -37.93 26.72
N PRO A 573 0.53 -38.28 28.01
CA PRO A 573 1.19 -37.50 29.06
C PRO A 573 2.69 -37.28 28.85
N ASP A 574 3.37 -38.18 28.17
CA ASP A 574 4.79 -38.11 27.80
C ASP A 574 5.02 -37.66 26.34
N TYR A 575 4.08 -36.91 25.77
CA TYR A 575 4.06 -36.49 24.35
C TYR A 575 5.40 -35.93 23.86
N PHE A 576 6.06 -35.04 24.64
CA PHE A 576 7.35 -34.49 24.24
C PHE A 576 8.48 -35.53 24.26
N GLU A 577 8.41 -36.49 25.16
CA GLU A 577 9.43 -37.54 25.31
C GLU A 577 9.38 -38.55 24.15
N VAL A 578 8.16 -38.90 23.71
CA VAL A 578 7.96 -39.91 22.67
C VAL A 578 7.96 -39.39 21.26
N THR A 579 7.76 -38.05 21.08
CA THR A 579 7.59 -37.44 19.76
C THR A 579 8.87 -36.81 19.26
N TYR A 580 9.68 -36.21 20.16
CA TYR A 580 10.80 -35.34 19.78
C TYR A 580 12.15 -35.93 20.24
N ASP A 581 13.19 -35.75 19.41
CA ASP A 581 14.57 -35.99 19.83
C ASP A 581 15.04 -34.97 20.87
N ALA A 582 16.29 -35.07 21.33
CA ALA A 582 16.80 -34.23 22.39
C ALA A 582 16.87 -32.74 22.00
N GLU A 583 17.19 -32.42 20.72
CA GLU A 583 17.26 -31.05 20.21
C GLU A 583 15.83 -30.51 19.99
N GLU A 584 14.98 -31.25 19.31
CA GLU A 584 13.59 -30.89 19.02
C GLU A 584 12.78 -30.66 20.30
N LYS A 585 13.06 -31.46 21.35
CA LYS A 585 12.41 -31.28 22.66
C LYS A 585 12.69 -29.94 23.29
N VAL A 586 13.91 -29.45 23.23
CA VAL A 586 14.27 -28.11 23.76
C VAL A 586 13.49 -27.02 23.01
N ILE A 587 13.38 -27.13 21.68
CA ILE A 587 12.60 -26.20 20.86
C ILE A 587 11.12 -26.30 21.19
N ALA A 588 10.57 -27.52 21.27
CA ALA A 588 9.17 -27.78 21.57
C ALA A 588 8.78 -27.23 22.95
N GLN A 589 9.60 -27.46 23.97
CA GLN A 589 9.39 -26.92 25.31
C GLN A 589 9.39 -25.38 25.31
N THR A 590 10.39 -24.77 24.64
CA THR A 590 10.45 -23.30 24.48
C THR A 590 9.17 -22.76 23.81
N PHE A 591 8.73 -23.39 22.72
CA PHE A 591 7.51 -22.97 22.02
C PHE A 591 6.26 -23.17 22.86
N PHE A 592 6.21 -24.22 23.66
CA PHE A 592 5.09 -24.48 24.57
C PHE A 592 4.99 -23.42 25.67
N GLU A 593 6.11 -23.06 26.30
CA GLU A 593 6.18 -22.04 27.35
C GLU A 593 5.83 -20.65 26.80
N HIS A 594 6.45 -20.25 25.68
CA HIS A 594 6.16 -18.97 25.03
C HIS A 594 4.70 -18.93 24.54
N GLY A 595 4.21 -20.01 23.95
CA GLY A 595 2.82 -20.11 23.47
C GLY A 595 1.79 -20.01 24.58
N LYS A 596 2.08 -20.58 25.75
CA LYS A 596 1.24 -20.41 26.95
C LYS A 596 1.13 -18.96 27.36
N ILE A 597 2.25 -18.24 27.42
CA ILE A 597 2.29 -16.82 27.80
C ILE A 597 1.51 -15.98 26.77
N ILE A 598 1.74 -16.19 25.49
CA ILE A 598 1.03 -15.48 24.40
C ILE A 598 -0.48 -15.72 24.51
N HIS A 599 -0.89 -16.96 24.74
CA HIS A 599 -2.30 -17.33 24.90
C HIS A 599 -2.95 -16.64 26.10
N GLU A 600 -2.27 -16.58 27.24
CA GLU A 600 -2.74 -15.90 28.44
C GLU A 600 -2.90 -14.39 28.21
N VAL A 601 -1.90 -13.74 27.60
CA VAL A 601 -1.93 -12.31 27.24
C VAL A 601 -3.08 -12.00 26.27
N ARG A 602 -3.29 -12.83 25.25
CA ARG A 602 -4.38 -12.66 24.29
C ARG A 602 -5.76 -12.80 24.95
N ASN A 603 -5.92 -13.80 25.81
CA ASN A 603 -7.19 -14.01 26.54
C ASN A 603 -7.50 -12.86 27.49
N GLU A 604 -6.49 -12.33 28.20
CA GLU A 604 -6.67 -11.17 29.07
C GLU A 604 -7.04 -9.91 28.26
N ALA A 605 -6.39 -9.69 27.10
CA ALA A 605 -6.71 -8.60 26.21
C ALA A 605 -8.16 -8.70 25.68
N LYS A 606 -8.60 -9.90 25.28
CA LYS A 606 -10.00 -10.16 24.88
C LYS A 606 -10.97 -9.85 26.02
N ARG A 607 -10.68 -10.33 27.25
CA ARG A 607 -11.52 -10.08 28.43
C ARG A 607 -11.67 -8.59 28.76
N THR A 608 -10.63 -7.79 28.53
CA THR A 608 -10.60 -6.36 28.80
C THR A 608 -10.93 -5.48 27.59
N ASN A 609 -11.29 -6.09 26.45
CA ASN A 609 -11.53 -5.41 25.16
C ASN A 609 -10.37 -4.51 24.76
N GLN A 610 -9.15 -5.03 24.86
CA GLN A 610 -7.91 -4.32 24.50
C GLN A 610 -7.14 -5.09 23.42
N ILE A 611 -6.21 -4.40 22.74
CA ILE A 611 -5.23 -5.03 21.86
C ILE A 611 -4.13 -5.66 22.73
N PRO A 612 -3.77 -6.93 22.53
CA PRO A 612 -2.70 -7.58 23.30
C PRO A 612 -1.35 -6.90 23.04
N ASN A 613 -0.51 -6.87 24.07
CA ASN A 613 0.84 -6.35 23.98
C ASN A 613 1.86 -7.48 24.18
N PHE A 614 2.37 -8.02 23.09
CA PHE A 614 3.37 -9.10 23.09
C PHE A 614 4.80 -8.58 23.14
N LEU A 615 5.04 -7.32 22.83
CA LEU A 615 6.38 -6.77 22.63
C LEU A 615 7.33 -6.93 23.82
N PRO A 616 6.91 -6.75 25.10
CA PRO A 616 7.80 -6.98 26.23
C PRO A 616 8.39 -8.39 26.26
N TYR A 617 7.57 -9.39 26.02
CA TYR A 617 7.97 -10.80 25.98
C TYR A 617 8.85 -11.10 24.77
N LEU A 618 8.50 -10.57 23.60
CA LEU A 618 9.29 -10.75 22.39
C LEU A 618 10.69 -10.15 22.55
N LYS A 619 10.82 -8.97 23.16
CA LYS A 619 12.14 -8.35 23.47
C LYS A 619 12.93 -9.18 24.50
N GLU A 620 12.26 -9.71 25.53
CA GLU A 620 12.88 -10.61 26.52
C GLU A 620 13.42 -11.89 25.88
N TRP A 621 12.73 -12.44 24.90
CA TRP A 621 13.17 -13.63 24.15
C TRP A 621 14.20 -13.31 23.04
N GLY A 622 14.66 -12.06 22.96
CA GLY A 622 15.70 -11.58 22.06
C GLY A 622 15.22 -10.88 20.79
N GLY A 623 13.91 -10.89 20.51
CA GLY A 623 13.29 -10.12 19.43
C GLY A 623 13.84 -10.37 18.04
N VAL A 624 13.69 -9.34 17.18
CA VAL A 624 14.19 -9.33 15.80
C VAL A 624 15.06 -8.11 15.58
N THR A 625 16.29 -8.34 15.07
CA THR A 625 17.25 -7.29 14.77
C THR A 625 17.53 -7.23 13.28
N LEU A 626 17.36 -6.05 12.69
CA LEU A 626 17.74 -5.77 11.31
C LEU A 626 19.18 -5.25 11.28
N ILE A 627 20.03 -5.84 10.47
CA ILE A 627 21.44 -5.49 10.37
C ILE A 627 21.78 -5.00 8.97
N TYR A 628 22.40 -3.81 8.91
CA TYR A 628 22.84 -3.22 7.66
C TYR A 628 24.34 -2.91 7.66
N ARG A 629 25.00 -3.23 6.53
CA ARG A 629 26.47 -3.10 6.39
C ARG A 629 26.98 -1.67 6.20
N LYS A 630 26.11 -0.68 6.09
CA LYS A 630 26.45 0.74 5.96
C LYS A 630 25.61 1.53 6.96
N GLN A 631 25.76 2.85 6.98
CA GLN A 631 24.90 3.73 7.78
C GLN A 631 23.44 3.62 7.34
N LEU A 632 22.52 3.70 8.28
CA LEU A 632 21.07 3.58 8.01
C LEU A 632 20.60 4.53 6.92
N LYS A 633 21.03 5.79 6.94
CA LYS A 633 20.70 6.80 5.92
C LYS A 633 21.17 6.46 4.50
N GLN A 634 22.09 5.52 4.35
CA GLN A 634 22.54 5.02 3.04
C GLN A 634 21.73 3.82 2.58
N SER A 635 20.86 3.26 3.42
CA SER A 635 20.07 2.08 3.09
C SER A 635 19.03 2.42 2.00
N PRO A 636 18.72 1.46 1.11
CA PRO A 636 17.66 1.64 0.13
C PRO A 636 16.29 1.92 0.77
N ALA A 637 15.96 1.28 1.89
CA ALA A 637 14.71 1.51 2.60
C ALA A 637 14.59 2.96 3.07
N TYR A 638 15.62 3.49 3.75
CA TYR A 638 15.63 4.89 4.19
C TYR A 638 15.50 5.88 3.04
N LYS A 639 16.24 5.67 1.95
CA LYS A 639 16.23 6.58 0.81
C LYS A 639 14.92 6.57 0.03
N LEU A 640 14.31 5.41 -0.09
CA LEU A 640 13.14 5.20 -0.95
C LEU A 640 11.82 5.32 -0.19
N ASN A 641 11.80 4.92 1.08
CA ASN A 641 10.58 4.90 1.90
C ASN A 641 10.95 4.87 3.40
N HIS A 642 11.43 5.99 3.92
CA HIS A 642 11.85 6.11 5.32
C HIS A 642 10.72 5.93 6.32
N GLU A 643 9.48 6.17 5.90
CA GLU A 643 8.29 5.95 6.73
C GLU A 643 8.19 4.49 7.17
N GLU A 644 8.52 3.54 6.28
CA GLU A 644 8.54 2.11 6.61
C GLU A 644 9.62 1.75 7.64
N VAL A 645 10.74 2.48 7.64
CA VAL A 645 11.78 2.31 8.65
C VAL A 645 11.27 2.75 10.01
N ASN A 646 10.55 3.89 10.08
CA ASN A 646 9.94 4.38 11.31
C ASN A 646 8.88 3.40 11.83
N GLU A 647 8.04 2.89 10.95
CA GLU A 647 7.01 1.90 11.32
C GLU A 647 7.62 0.60 11.86
N ALA A 648 8.71 0.11 11.25
CA ALA A 648 9.40 -1.07 11.75
C ALA A 648 9.98 -0.85 13.16
N LEU A 649 10.58 0.31 13.41
CA LEU A 649 11.06 0.69 14.74
C LEU A 649 9.90 0.74 15.75
N GLU A 650 8.78 1.35 15.38
CA GLU A 650 7.57 1.40 16.23
C GLU A 650 6.99 0.00 16.54
N GLU A 651 7.15 -0.97 15.66
CA GLU A 651 6.79 -2.37 15.91
C GLU A 651 7.76 -3.10 16.84
N GLY A 652 8.91 -2.49 17.16
CA GLY A 652 9.91 -3.03 18.08
C GLY A 652 11.07 -3.75 17.40
N ILE A 653 11.26 -3.54 16.09
CA ILE A 653 12.46 -3.98 15.39
C ILE A 653 13.63 -3.09 15.81
N SER A 654 14.74 -3.68 16.23
CA SER A 654 16.00 -2.96 16.47
C SER A 654 16.80 -2.92 15.17
N ILE A 655 17.43 -1.79 14.85
CA ILE A 655 18.28 -1.66 13.65
C ILE A 655 19.71 -1.39 14.07
N TYR A 656 20.64 -2.21 13.56
CA TYR A 656 22.09 -2.09 13.78
C TYR A 656 22.76 -1.75 12.46
N GLU A 657 23.62 -0.73 12.48
CA GLU A 657 24.31 -0.28 11.28
C GLU A 657 25.79 -0.65 11.26
N GLU A 658 26.40 -0.56 10.07
CA GLU A 658 27.85 -0.73 9.83
C GLU A 658 28.41 -2.11 10.21
N LEU A 659 27.59 -3.16 10.10
CA LEU A 659 27.98 -4.55 10.38
C LEU A 659 27.86 -5.43 9.14
N SER A 660 28.97 -6.07 8.75
CA SER A 660 29.02 -7.04 7.63
C SER A 660 29.16 -8.47 8.17
N PRO A 661 28.29 -9.42 7.78
CA PRO A 661 28.36 -10.78 8.30
C PRO A 661 29.59 -11.54 7.75
N ILE A 662 30.24 -12.31 8.60
CA ILE A 662 31.45 -13.13 8.27
C ILE A 662 31.09 -14.62 8.35
N GLU A 663 30.44 -15.04 9.44
CA GLU A 663 30.25 -16.44 9.77
C GLU A 663 29.00 -16.65 10.60
N CYS A 664 28.21 -17.68 10.30
CA CYS A 664 27.27 -18.26 11.25
C CYS A 664 28.02 -19.23 12.15
N MET A 665 28.01 -18.98 13.45
CA MET A 665 28.53 -19.89 14.49
C MET A 665 27.46 -20.94 14.74
N LEU A 666 27.93 -22.19 14.86
CA LEU A 666 27.02 -23.34 14.97
C LEU A 666 27.16 -24.00 16.35
N ASP A 667 26.06 -24.45 16.87
CA ASP A 667 26.00 -25.31 18.04
C ASP A 667 26.48 -26.74 17.72
N SER A 668 26.47 -27.62 18.72
CA SER A 668 26.91 -29.03 18.59
C SER A 668 26.05 -29.82 17.58
N ASN A 669 24.85 -29.37 17.25
CA ASN A 669 23.92 -30.02 16.32
C ASN A 669 23.98 -29.44 14.90
N GLY A 670 24.86 -28.45 14.67
CA GLY A 670 25.00 -27.75 13.38
C GLY A 670 23.91 -26.74 13.09
N ALA A 671 23.14 -26.32 14.08
CA ALA A 671 22.21 -25.21 13.99
C ALA A 671 22.88 -23.89 14.38
N ILE A 672 22.35 -22.76 13.89
CA ILE A 672 22.90 -21.43 14.20
C ILE A 672 22.61 -21.09 15.66
N GLU A 673 23.66 -20.64 16.39
CA GLU A 673 23.58 -20.10 17.73
C GLU A 673 23.96 -18.61 17.80
N ALA A 674 24.78 -18.13 16.85
CA ALA A 674 25.21 -16.73 16.76
C ALA A 674 25.69 -16.38 15.35
N VAL A 675 25.80 -15.10 15.06
CA VAL A 675 26.44 -14.59 13.83
C VAL A 675 27.58 -13.66 14.19
N LYS A 676 28.72 -13.90 13.56
CA LYS A 676 29.91 -13.07 13.66
C LYS A 676 29.92 -12.00 12.60
N PHE A 677 30.07 -10.76 13.00
CA PHE A 677 30.14 -9.58 12.13
C PHE A 677 31.45 -8.86 12.23
N GLU A 678 31.86 -8.23 11.14
CA GLU A 678 32.95 -7.26 11.08
C GLU A 678 32.38 -5.85 10.97
N HIS A 679 32.89 -4.93 11.78
CA HIS A 679 32.52 -3.52 11.68
C HIS A 679 33.07 -2.89 10.40
N THR A 680 32.28 -2.13 9.67
CA THR A 680 32.62 -1.61 8.34
C THR A 680 32.95 -0.12 8.32
N SER A 681 32.72 0.63 9.42
CA SER A 681 33.16 2.04 9.50
C SER A 681 34.63 2.17 9.50
N ASP A 682 35.18 3.26 8.96
CA ASP A 682 36.63 3.49 8.90
C ASP A 682 37.30 3.55 10.30
N GLU A 683 36.56 4.05 11.30
CA GLU A 683 37.05 4.18 12.67
C GLU A 683 37.17 2.84 13.42
N LYS A 684 36.29 1.90 13.15
CA LYS A 684 36.16 0.61 13.86
C LYS A 684 36.42 -0.60 12.95
N LYS A 685 36.96 -0.37 11.75
CA LYS A 685 37.16 -1.41 10.74
C LYS A 685 38.01 -2.56 11.27
N GLY A 686 37.47 -3.77 11.08
CA GLY A 686 38.13 -5.01 11.55
C GLY A 686 37.78 -5.40 12.99
N SER A 687 37.05 -4.57 13.75
CA SER A 687 36.49 -5.02 15.03
C SER A 687 35.39 -6.07 14.80
N ILE A 688 35.40 -7.08 15.67
CA ILE A 688 34.52 -8.24 15.55
C ILE A 688 33.46 -8.17 16.62
N HIS A 689 32.20 -8.36 16.19
CA HIS A 689 31.05 -8.46 17.07
C HIS A 689 30.36 -9.81 16.87
N VAL A 690 29.90 -10.42 17.94
CA VAL A 690 29.17 -11.68 17.92
C VAL A 690 27.79 -11.43 18.49
N LEU A 691 26.76 -11.64 17.68
CA LEU A 691 25.38 -11.46 18.08
C LEU A 691 24.67 -12.81 18.12
N THR A 692 24.02 -13.12 19.23
CA THR A 692 23.23 -14.35 19.38
C THR A 692 22.07 -14.36 18.38
N ALA A 693 21.89 -15.46 17.69
CA ALA A 693 20.78 -15.67 16.77
C ALA A 693 20.49 -17.16 16.61
N LYS A 694 19.22 -17.52 16.64
CA LYS A 694 18.76 -18.88 16.33
C LYS A 694 18.12 -18.95 14.94
N THR A 695 17.69 -17.82 14.42
CA THR A 695 17.19 -17.68 13.05
C THR A 695 17.86 -16.51 12.35
N VAL A 696 18.28 -16.72 11.10
CA VAL A 696 18.92 -15.69 10.27
C VAL A 696 18.24 -15.61 8.92
N PHE A 697 17.78 -14.43 8.53
CA PHE A 697 17.22 -14.16 7.22
C PHE A 697 18.18 -13.29 6.39
N VAL A 698 18.42 -13.72 5.14
CA VAL A 698 19.25 -12.96 4.21
C VAL A 698 18.37 -12.23 3.20
N ALA A 699 18.33 -10.90 3.29
CA ALA A 699 17.60 -9.97 2.45
C ALA A 699 18.55 -9.03 1.68
N ALA A 700 19.59 -9.57 1.07
CA ALA A 700 20.68 -8.82 0.44
C ALA A 700 20.41 -8.42 -1.02
N GLY A 701 19.14 -8.39 -1.43
CA GLY A 701 18.70 -8.07 -2.78
C GLY A 701 18.43 -9.30 -3.64
N THR A 702 17.85 -9.05 -4.83
CA THR A 702 17.47 -10.06 -5.80
C THR A 702 17.92 -9.65 -7.20
N SER A 703 17.89 -10.58 -8.13
CA SER A 703 18.19 -10.36 -9.56
C SER A 703 17.13 -11.02 -10.45
N PRO A 704 17.01 -10.59 -11.71
CA PRO A 704 16.04 -11.15 -12.64
C PRO A 704 16.15 -12.67 -12.76
N ASN A 705 14.99 -13.30 -12.88
CA ASN A 705 14.91 -14.72 -13.13
C ASN A 705 15.21 -15.03 -14.61
N THR A 706 16.43 -15.44 -14.89
CA THR A 706 16.90 -15.87 -16.21
C THR A 706 17.16 -17.37 -16.26
N THR A 707 16.46 -18.15 -15.43
CA THR A 707 16.66 -19.61 -15.31
C THR A 707 16.43 -20.33 -16.62
N TYR A 708 15.46 -19.86 -17.41
CA TYR A 708 15.17 -20.47 -18.73
C TYR A 708 16.41 -20.54 -19.64
N GLU A 709 17.20 -19.46 -19.73
CA GLU A 709 18.40 -19.43 -20.56
C GLU A 709 19.50 -20.40 -20.06
N LYS A 710 19.50 -20.74 -18.77
CA LYS A 710 20.41 -21.74 -18.21
C LYS A 710 19.99 -23.18 -18.55
N GLU A 711 18.69 -23.40 -18.63
CA GLU A 711 18.10 -24.71 -18.98
C GLU A 711 18.11 -24.95 -20.51
N TYR A 712 17.90 -23.89 -21.27
CA TYR A 712 17.86 -23.89 -22.76
C TYR A 712 18.82 -22.82 -23.28
N PRO A 713 20.14 -23.07 -23.25
CA PRO A 713 21.15 -22.13 -23.70
C PRO A 713 20.98 -21.72 -25.18
N GLN A 714 21.25 -20.45 -25.47
CA GLN A 714 21.14 -19.84 -26.81
C GLN A 714 19.70 -19.54 -27.28
N THR A 715 18.70 -19.66 -26.38
CA THR A 715 17.34 -19.21 -26.70
C THR A 715 17.24 -17.68 -26.64
N PHE A 716 17.79 -17.08 -25.58
CA PHE A 716 17.82 -15.63 -25.37
C PHE A 716 19.26 -15.16 -25.14
N ARG A 717 19.58 -13.98 -25.64
CA ARG A 717 20.87 -13.37 -25.36
C ARG A 717 20.85 -12.69 -23.97
N LEU A 718 21.85 -13.00 -23.15
CA LEU A 718 22.11 -12.32 -21.90
C LEU A 718 23.24 -11.32 -22.06
N MET A 719 23.14 -10.18 -21.37
CA MET A 719 24.22 -9.22 -21.16
C MET A 719 25.16 -9.73 -20.08
N ASP A 720 26.36 -9.17 -19.96
CA ASP A 720 27.34 -9.48 -18.89
C ASP A 720 26.79 -9.24 -17.50
N SER A 721 25.82 -8.32 -17.37
CA SER A 721 25.08 -8.06 -16.14
C SER A 721 24.13 -9.19 -15.70
N GLY A 722 23.93 -10.21 -16.55
CA GLY A 722 22.99 -11.31 -16.32
C GLY A 722 21.53 -10.99 -16.61
N TYR A 723 21.26 -9.85 -17.25
CA TYR A 723 19.93 -9.46 -17.74
C TYR A 723 19.73 -9.90 -19.18
N TYR A 724 18.49 -10.07 -19.61
CA TYR A 724 18.18 -10.26 -21.01
C TYR A 724 18.56 -9.03 -21.83
N GLN A 725 19.13 -9.26 -23.02
CA GLN A 725 19.52 -8.20 -23.94
C GLN A 725 18.25 -7.48 -24.47
N PRO A 726 18.12 -6.16 -24.28
CA PRO A 726 17.05 -5.41 -24.91
C PRO A 726 17.30 -5.24 -26.42
N TYR A 727 16.21 -5.22 -27.18
CA TYR A 727 16.22 -4.94 -28.62
C TYR A 727 15.22 -3.85 -28.94
N THR A 728 15.56 -2.99 -29.89
CA THR A 728 14.66 -1.98 -30.42
C THR A 728 13.97 -2.53 -31.65
N VAL A 729 12.64 -2.46 -31.69
CA VAL A 729 11.88 -2.79 -32.90
C VAL A 729 11.98 -1.61 -33.86
N ILE A 730 12.54 -1.88 -35.04
CA ILE A 730 12.61 -0.91 -36.13
C ILE A 730 11.48 -1.23 -37.09
N ARG A 731 10.65 -0.25 -37.42
CA ARG A 731 9.58 -0.36 -38.43
C ARG A 731 10.12 -0.17 -39.81
#